data_e28a9a4f9bf4934cc1f9375b4f07f6a8
#
_entry.id   e28a9a4f9bf4934cc1f9375b4f07f6a8
#
_cell.length_a   1.000
_cell.length_b   1.000
_cell.length_c   1.000
_cell.angle_alpha   90.00
_cell.angle_beta   90.00
_cell.angle_gamma   90.00
#
_symmetry.space_group_name_H-M   'P 1'
#
loop_
_entity.id
_entity.type
_entity.pdbx_description
1 polymer ?
#
loop_
_entity_poly.entity_id
_entity_poly.type
_entity_poly.pdbx_seq_one_letter_code
_entity_poly.pdbx_strand_id
1 'polypeptide(L)'
;MGIVNETPSRDADVLLSDGTTVHLRPIRPDDADRIVALHGRFSERTRYMRYFSAYPRIPQRDLDRFVNVDHHDREAFVVEHAGELIAVGRYERLGAQSHQAEVAFVVEDAHQGRGIGSVLIEHLVAAAGTVGITEFEADVLPINQAMLRVFMAAGFRIERQFADGVVHLWFPIAATPDSMRVQWSREQQAEARSLARLLTPRAVAVYGARSDGTGIGAALLAHLKGAGFTGEIIPVHPSASAIGGLPAVRSLRGADLAIVAVPADAVPAVIEDCAAAGVRGLVVVSAGFAESGPQGAQAQAALLRAVRDQGMRLVGPNCLGIANTDPGIRLNATLAPLLPRQGRVGFFSQSAALGTALLAEADRRGLGLSSFISAGNRADVSGNDALQYWREDPHTDAVLLYLETFGNPRKFARIARELARRKPVAAVASPVRPPALDAVTTGPDARGVAALFAHSGVIRVDTVAELFDVGLLVASQPLPAGDRVAVVTNAAALGVLTVAKAPAAGLRIGEGYPRDLGPTVTDVDFVQAVHEALADETVDAVVAAYAPALAEGDKLGVAELLRTSTAESARPLAVVMPADPSFTVAPAYVDGDPPALPMFPAIEEAVRALGRVARYAAWRREPVGTVPPLPGVDTAAGTAIAHRLASSPPDVEADELLAAYGIPVVPSRAASGPQVAEAAAACGHPVALKVATKPWRHRIDLGAVRLNLSTPAQVEEAYQELERLFGLGVEVVVQPMVAPGVACVVEVVDDPSFGPVVGFGLGGEAADLLGDRAWRPVPLTDRDAAALVRAPRAAPLLTGYRGAAPVDLDALADLLLRVGRLVDEQPTLSSLSLNPVLARPVGLAVLHATAIFTTSPARPDQGPRRL
;
A
#
# COMPACT_ATOMS: atom_id res chain seq x y z
N MET A 1 -13.25 -11.48 -36.01
CA MET A 1 -13.34 -10.17 -35.37
C MET A 1 -12.08 -10.04 -34.57
N GLY A 2 -11.07 -9.28 -35.05
CA GLY A 2 -9.73 -9.26 -34.52
C GLY A 2 -9.74 -8.69 -33.12
N ILE A 3 -9.10 -9.41 -32.19
CA ILE A 3 -8.77 -8.94 -30.87
C ILE A 3 -7.70 -7.86 -31.08
N VAL A 4 -8.08 -6.60 -30.94
CA VAL A 4 -7.11 -5.51 -30.82
C VAL A 4 -6.43 -5.73 -29.46
N ASN A 5 -5.19 -6.19 -29.48
CA ASN A 5 -4.30 -6.14 -28.32
C ASN A 5 -4.12 -4.64 -28.00
N GLU A 6 -4.88 -4.11 -27.06
CA GLU A 6 -4.59 -2.80 -26.49
C GLU A 6 -3.27 -2.91 -25.73
N THR A 7 -2.21 -2.45 -26.36
CA THR A 7 -0.94 -2.19 -25.70
C THR A 7 -1.25 -1.27 -24.50
N PRO A 8 -0.76 -1.56 -23.27
CA PRO A 8 -1.02 -0.69 -22.13
C PRO A 8 -0.67 0.75 -22.50
N SER A 9 -1.56 1.68 -22.20
CA SER A 9 -1.33 3.10 -22.50
C SER A 9 0.03 3.50 -21.91
N ARG A 10 0.91 3.99 -22.77
CA ARG A 10 2.23 4.51 -22.37
C ARG A 10 2.14 5.95 -21.87
N ASP A 11 0.94 6.54 -21.87
CA ASP A 11 0.67 7.85 -21.30
C ASP A 11 0.67 7.77 -19.77
N ALA A 12 1.27 8.75 -19.12
CA ALA A 12 1.37 8.80 -17.67
C ALA A 12 1.41 10.24 -17.14
N ASP A 13 0.67 10.51 -16.07
CA ASP A 13 0.89 11.70 -15.26
C ASP A 13 1.94 11.36 -14.21
N VAL A 14 2.91 12.24 -14.00
CA VAL A 14 4.04 12.00 -13.11
C VAL A 14 4.35 13.24 -12.27
N LEU A 15 4.69 13.03 -11.01
CA LEU A 15 5.21 14.09 -10.17
C LEU A 15 6.71 14.30 -10.38
N LEU A 16 7.07 15.54 -10.57
CA LEU A 16 8.46 15.99 -10.58
C LEU A 16 9.00 16.13 -9.14
N SER A 17 10.32 16.22 -9.03
CA SER A 17 10.99 16.35 -7.73
C SER A 17 10.58 17.58 -6.92
N ASP A 18 10.01 18.57 -7.56
CA ASP A 18 9.44 19.76 -6.91
C ASP A 18 7.95 19.62 -6.54
N GLY A 19 7.31 18.49 -6.82
CA GLY A 19 5.91 18.19 -6.53
C GLY A 19 4.92 18.73 -7.57
N THR A 20 5.38 19.18 -8.73
CA THR A 20 4.52 19.60 -9.86
C THR A 20 4.14 18.38 -10.70
N THR A 21 2.91 18.32 -11.18
CA THR A 21 2.45 17.27 -12.11
C THR A 21 2.85 17.63 -13.54
N VAL A 22 3.25 16.64 -14.31
CA VAL A 22 3.48 16.73 -15.75
C VAL A 22 2.86 15.53 -16.44
N HIS A 23 2.47 15.69 -17.70
CA HIS A 23 1.97 14.63 -18.54
C HIS A 23 3.08 14.11 -19.45
N LEU A 24 3.35 12.81 -19.42
CA LEU A 24 4.32 12.12 -20.28
C LEU A 24 3.55 11.19 -21.22
N ARG A 25 3.84 11.29 -22.52
CA ARG A 25 3.24 10.43 -23.54
C ARG A 25 4.20 10.12 -24.68
N PRO A 26 3.95 9.07 -25.46
CA PRO A 26 4.65 8.86 -26.72
C PRO A 26 4.50 10.08 -27.65
N ILE A 27 5.56 10.37 -28.43
CA ILE A 27 5.53 11.39 -29.46
C ILE A 27 4.56 10.99 -30.60
N ARG A 28 3.97 11.98 -31.25
CA ARG A 28 3.04 11.80 -32.37
C ARG A 28 3.50 12.59 -33.58
N PRO A 29 3.12 12.19 -34.81
CA PRO A 29 3.47 12.93 -36.01
C PRO A 29 3.01 14.39 -36.01
N ASP A 30 1.89 14.71 -35.34
CA ASP A 30 1.33 16.06 -35.19
C ASP A 30 2.07 16.93 -34.18
N ASP A 31 3.05 16.38 -33.46
CA ASP A 31 3.92 17.16 -32.58
C ASP A 31 5.05 17.93 -33.31
N ALA A 32 5.16 17.80 -34.63
CA ALA A 32 6.26 18.39 -35.42
C ALA A 32 6.47 19.87 -35.10
N ASP A 33 5.42 20.70 -35.20
CA ASP A 33 5.50 22.14 -34.95
C ASP A 33 5.85 22.43 -33.47
N ARG A 34 5.32 21.62 -32.54
CA ARG A 34 5.58 21.75 -31.10
C ARG A 34 7.04 21.38 -30.76
N ILE A 35 7.64 20.41 -31.45
CA ILE A 35 9.08 20.05 -31.31
C ILE A 35 9.94 21.19 -31.84
N VAL A 36 9.58 21.82 -32.96
CA VAL A 36 10.29 23.01 -33.47
C VAL A 36 10.18 24.15 -32.47
N ALA A 37 9.00 24.41 -31.90
CA ALA A 37 8.80 25.43 -30.88
C ALA A 37 9.65 25.15 -29.62
N LEU A 38 9.64 23.91 -29.11
CA LEU A 38 10.49 23.50 -28.00
C LEU A 38 11.98 23.73 -28.29
N HIS A 39 12.45 23.32 -29.47
CA HIS A 39 13.84 23.51 -29.88
C HIS A 39 14.21 25.00 -29.95
N GLY A 40 13.27 25.87 -30.38
CA GLY A 40 13.46 27.32 -30.40
C GLY A 40 13.70 27.93 -29.01
N ARG A 41 13.15 27.33 -27.96
CA ARG A 41 13.33 27.80 -26.57
C ARG A 41 14.59 27.30 -25.90
N PHE A 42 15.35 26.37 -26.51
CA PHE A 42 16.62 25.91 -25.96
C PHE A 42 17.68 27.00 -26.05
N SER A 43 18.48 27.16 -25.00
CA SER A 43 19.69 27.97 -25.08
C SER A 43 20.70 27.36 -26.08
N GLU A 44 21.63 28.16 -26.56
CA GLU A 44 22.76 27.68 -27.42
C GLU A 44 23.53 26.55 -26.70
N ARG A 45 23.75 26.70 -25.39
CA ARG A 45 24.40 25.70 -24.56
C ARG A 45 23.62 24.39 -24.55
N THR A 46 22.33 24.42 -24.36
CA THR A 46 21.46 23.21 -24.34
C THR A 46 21.44 22.50 -25.70
N ARG A 47 21.36 23.26 -26.80
CA ARG A 47 21.51 22.72 -28.14
C ARG A 47 22.85 22.05 -28.35
N TYR A 48 23.98 22.75 -28.00
CA TYR A 48 25.31 22.20 -28.13
C TYR A 48 25.51 20.91 -27.30
N MET A 49 25.00 20.88 -26.06
CA MET A 49 25.09 19.70 -25.21
C MET A 49 24.26 18.50 -25.73
N ARG A 50 23.23 18.76 -26.54
CA ARG A 50 22.36 17.69 -27.07
C ARG A 50 22.86 17.17 -28.42
N TYR A 51 23.31 18.04 -29.29
CA TYR A 51 23.64 17.72 -30.71
C TYR A 51 25.13 17.72 -30.98
N PHE A 52 25.98 18.08 -30.03
CA PHE A 52 27.45 18.21 -30.13
C PHE A 52 27.89 19.20 -31.21
N SER A 53 26.97 20.03 -31.64
CA SER A 53 27.15 21.05 -32.68
C SER A 53 26.23 22.25 -32.44
N ALA A 54 26.39 23.32 -33.20
CA ALA A 54 25.55 24.52 -33.04
C ALA A 54 24.05 24.27 -33.27
N TYR A 55 23.68 23.39 -34.20
CA TYR A 55 22.32 22.92 -34.53
C TYR A 55 21.20 23.98 -34.33
N PRO A 56 21.25 25.12 -35.06
CA PRO A 56 20.37 26.27 -34.81
C PRO A 56 18.90 25.98 -35.22
N ARG A 57 18.69 25.08 -36.17
CA ARG A 57 17.37 24.63 -36.63
C ARG A 57 17.38 23.13 -36.84
N ILE A 58 16.26 22.48 -36.65
CA ILE A 58 16.05 21.07 -36.98
C ILE A 58 15.81 20.96 -38.49
N PRO A 59 16.66 20.25 -39.26
CA PRO A 59 16.38 19.96 -40.65
C PRO A 59 15.09 19.15 -40.81
N GLN A 60 14.33 19.38 -41.90
CA GLN A 60 13.03 18.69 -42.10
C GLN A 60 13.16 17.16 -42.04
N ARG A 61 14.22 16.62 -42.66
CA ARG A 61 14.50 15.18 -42.63
C ARG A 61 14.65 14.64 -41.20
N ASP A 62 15.30 15.39 -40.33
CA ASP A 62 15.53 15.00 -38.95
C ASP A 62 14.24 15.16 -38.15
N LEU A 63 13.44 16.20 -38.40
CA LEU A 63 12.14 16.41 -37.77
C LEU A 63 11.19 15.25 -38.10
N ASP A 64 11.09 14.87 -39.39
CA ASP A 64 10.28 13.74 -39.84
C ASP A 64 10.71 12.43 -39.16
N ARG A 65 12.03 12.21 -39.02
CA ARG A 65 12.56 11.06 -38.26
C ARG A 65 12.23 11.12 -36.76
N PHE A 66 12.19 12.30 -36.17
CA PHE A 66 11.96 12.50 -34.76
C PHE A 66 10.53 12.25 -34.35
N VAL A 67 9.53 12.59 -35.17
CA VAL A 67 8.13 12.45 -34.83
C VAL A 67 7.51 11.15 -35.36
N ASN A 68 8.11 10.50 -36.37
CA ASN A 68 7.63 9.23 -36.89
C ASN A 68 8.47 8.08 -36.34
N VAL A 69 8.04 7.56 -35.16
CA VAL A 69 8.65 6.40 -34.50
C VAL A 69 7.81 5.15 -34.70
N ASP A 70 8.43 3.97 -34.70
CA ASP A 70 7.76 2.68 -34.89
C ASP A 70 7.33 2.03 -33.55
N HIS A 71 7.67 2.67 -32.43
CA HIS A 71 7.39 2.18 -31.08
C HIS A 71 8.00 0.79 -30.76
N HIS A 72 8.98 0.36 -31.51
CA HIS A 72 9.68 -0.91 -31.36
C HIS A 72 11.21 -0.69 -31.39
N ASP A 73 11.79 -0.35 -32.55
CA ASP A 73 13.21 -0.06 -32.67
C ASP A 73 13.52 1.39 -32.31
N ARG A 74 12.53 2.26 -32.43
CA ARG A 74 12.60 3.67 -32.03
C ARG A 74 11.38 4.04 -31.20
N GLU A 75 11.65 4.63 -30.06
CA GLU A 75 10.62 5.19 -29.18
C GLU A 75 11.01 6.59 -28.75
N ALA A 76 10.03 7.46 -28.64
CA ALA A 76 10.23 8.77 -28.05
C ALA A 76 9.06 9.18 -27.16
N PHE A 77 9.38 9.72 -25.99
CA PHE A 77 8.42 10.33 -25.08
C PHE A 77 8.60 11.84 -25.05
N VAL A 78 7.48 12.54 -25.04
CA VAL A 78 7.41 13.98 -24.78
C VAL A 78 6.82 14.23 -23.40
N VAL A 79 7.26 15.31 -22.77
CA VAL A 79 6.74 15.77 -21.46
C VAL A 79 6.00 17.07 -21.70
N GLU A 80 4.74 17.10 -21.30
CA GLU A 80 3.84 18.27 -21.40
C GLU A 80 3.60 18.88 -20.03
N HIS A 81 3.55 20.21 -20.03
CA HIS A 81 3.16 21.00 -18.88
C HIS A 81 2.42 22.24 -19.35
N ALA A 82 1.22 22.49 -18.82
CA ALA A 82 0.37 23.63 -19.21
C ALA A 82 0.18 23.74 -20.74
N GLY A 83 0.02 22.64 -21.44
CA GLY A 83 -0.20 22.58 -22.87
C GLY A 83 1.06 22.70 -23.74
N GLU A 84 2.23 22.96 -23.16
CA GLU A 84 3.50 23.09 -23.86
C GLU A 84 4.38 21.85 -23.70
N LEU A 85 5.14 21.49 -24.78
CA LEU A 85 6.20 20.50 -24.66
C LEU A 85 7.41 21.13 -23.95
N ILE A 86 7.90 20.50 -22.89
CA ILE A 86 9.03 20.99 -22.09
C ILE A 86 10.26 20.06 -22.13
N ALA A 87 10.10 18.84 -22.61
CA ALA A 87 11.21 17.89 -22.78
C ALA A 87 10.87 16.81 -23.80
N VAL A 88 11.90 16.17 -24.34
CA VAL A 88 11.79 14.97 -25.17
C VAL A 88 12.93 14.01 -24.86
N GLY A 89 12.61 12.74 -24.76
CA GLY A 89 13.59 11.64 -24.62
C GLY A 89 13.28 10.55 -25.62
N ARG A 90 14.32 9.87 -26.12
CA ARG A 90 14.17 8.77 -27.10
C ARG A 90 15.21 7.70 -26.89
N TYR A 91 14.90 6.50 -27.37
CA TYR A 91 15.93 5.51 -27.69
C TYR A 91 15.85 5.10 -29.16
N GLU A 92 16.98 4.62 -29.67
CA GLU A 92 17.09 4.03 -31.00
C GLU A 92 17.96 2.76 -30.91
N ARG A 93 17.43 1.63 -31.38
CA ARG A 93 18.12 0.35 -31.41
C ARG A 93 19.30 0.40 -32.35
N LEU A 94 20.47 -0.11 -31.94
CA LEU A 94 21.71 -0.06 -32.74
C LEU A 94 21.74 -0.98 -33.97
N GLY A 95 20.73 -1.83 -34.15
CA GLY A 95 20.57 -2.70 -35.32
C GLY A 95 19.35 -3.58 -35.16
N ALA A 96 18.77 -4.06 -36.26
CA ALA A 96 17.45 -4.71 -36.30
C ALA A 96 17.24 -5.92 -35.35
N GLN A 97 18.32 -6.49 -34.83
CA GLN A 97 18.26 -7.61 -33.85
C GLN A 97 19.17 -7.34 -32.63
N SER A 98 19.67 -6.11 -32.47
CA SER A 98 20.50 -5.76 -31.33
C SER A 98 19.68 -5.73 -30.04
N HIS A 99 20.23 -6.19 -28.93
CA HIS A 99 19.68 -5.99 -27.60
C HIS A 99 20.13 -4.66 -26.97
N GLN A 100 20.85 -3.83 -27.71
CA GLN A 100 21.37 -2.54 -27.30
C GLN A 100 20.67 -1.40 -28.03
N ALA A 101 20.45 -0.28 -27.35
CA ALA A 101 19.90 0.94 -27.93
C ALA A 101 20.62 2.18 -27.39
N GLU A 102 20.80 3.18 -28.27
CA GLU A 102 21.26 4.51 -27.85
C GLU A 102 20.10 5.27 -27.21
N VAL A 103 20.34 5.89 -26.06
CA VAL A 103 19.35 6.72 -25.35
C VAL A 103 19.81 8.16 -25.27
N ALA A 104 18.89 9.10 -25.53
CA ALA A 104 19.16 10.52 -25.43
C ALA A 104 17.92 11.32 -25.07
N PHE A 105 18.08 12.39 -24.28
CA PHE A 105 16.99 13.28 -23.91
C PHE A 105 17.47 14.73 -23.74
N VAL A 106 16.53 15.64 -23.82
CA VAL A 106 16.75 17.08 -23.62
C VAL A 106 15.58 17.68 -22.87
N VAL A 107 15.88 18.61 -21.97
CA VAL A 107 14.91 19.35 -21.15
C VAL A 107 15.13 20.84 -21.41
N GLU A 108 14.02 21.58 -21.60
CA GLU A 108 14.04 23.03 -21.72
C GLU A 108 14.71 23.69 -20.51
N ASP A 109 15.51 24.72 -20.74
CA ASP A 109 16.36 25.36 -19.71
C ASP A 109 15.57 25.81 -18.47
N ALA A 110 14.36 26.35 -18.67
CA ALA A 110 13.47 26.79 -17.60
C ALA A 110 12.95 25.65 -16.71
N HIS A 111 13.00 24.41 -17.20
CA HIS A 111 12.47 23.24 -16.53
C HIS A 111 13.54 22.24 -16.07
N GLN A 112 14.82 22.57 -16.23
CA GLN A 112 15.94 21.74 -15.76
C GLN A 112 16.00 21.72 -14.21
N GLY A 113 16.63 20.67 -13.66
CA GLY A 113 16.76 20.49 -12.20
C GLY A 113 15.51 19.99 -11.47
N ARG A 114 14.38 19.78 -12.17
CA ARG A 114 13.09 19.33 -11.62
C ARG A 114 12.89 17.80 -11.66
N GLY A 115 13.88 17.03 -12.12
CA GLY A 115 13.82 15.57 -12.19
C GLY A 115 13.22 14.99 -13.46
N ILE A 116 12.93 15.79 -14.49
CA ILE A 116 12.33 15.35 -15.77
C ILE A 116 13.20 14.31 -16.46
N GLY A 117 14.54 14.48 -16.49
CA GLY A 117 15.45 13.49 -17.09
C GLY A 117 15.36 12.12 -16.41
N SER A 118 15.15 12.08 -15.10
CA SER A 118 14.95 10.82 -14.37
C SER A 118 13.61 10.16 -14.70
N VAL A 119 12.56 10.94 -14.92
CA VAL A 119 11.26 10.43 -15.39
C VAL A 119 11.40 9.85 -16.80
N LEU A 120 12.04 10.58 -17.72
CA LEU A 120 12.24 10.12 -19.10
C LEU A 120 13.01 8.80 -19.15
N ILE A 121 14.12 8.67 -18.41
CA ILE A 121 14.91 7.43 -18.43
C ILE A 121 14.12 6.25 -17.85
N GLU A 122 13.34 6.43 -16.78
CA GLU A 122 12.49 5.39 -16.20
C GLU A 122 11.46 4.87 -17.22
N HIS A 123 10.80 5.77 -17.96
CA HIS A 123 9.80 5.40 -18.96
C HIS A 123 10.43 4.80 -20.22
N LEU A 124 11.59 5.30 -20.67
CA LEU A 124 12.32 4.75 -21.81
C LEU A 124 12.82 3.32 -21.50
N VAL A 125 13.37 3.09 -20.30
CA VAL A 125 13.79 1.76 -19.84
C VAL A 125 12.61 0.79 -19.84
N ALA A 126 11.47 1.22 -19.29
CA ALA A 126 10.27 0.37 -19.27
C ALA A 126 9.79 0.02 -20.67
N ALA A 127 9.75 0.99 -21.60
CA ALA A 127 9.36 0.75 -22.99
C ALA A 127 10.37 -0.16 -23.72
N ALA A 128 11.66 0.06 -23.57
CA ALA A 128 12.72 -0.73 -24.17
C ALA A 128 12.68 -2.20 -23.74
N GLY A 129 12.43 -2.45 -22.45
CA GLY A 129 12.29 -3.81 -21.91
C GLY A 129 11.16 -4.60 -22.57
N THR A 130 10.05 -3.95 -22.95
CA THR A 130 8.90 -4.64 -23.60
C THR A 130 9.21 -5.13 -25.00
N VAL A 131 10.25 -4.57 -25.65
CA VAL A 131 10.68 -4.94 -27.01
C VAL A 131 12.03 -5.67 -27.05
N GLY A 132 12.47 -6.21 -25.91
CA GLY A 132 13.65 -7.07 -25.81
C GLY A 132 15.01 -6.32 -25.87
N ILE A 133 15.04 -5.00 -25.64
CA ILE A 133 16.27 -4.26 -25.40
C ILE A 133 16.66 -4.53 -23.94
N THR A 134 17.94 -4.85 -23.69
CA THR A 134 18.47 -5.19 -22.37
C THR A 134 19.57 -4.24 -21.90
N GLU A 135 20.08 -3.39 -22.77
CA GLU A 135 21.17 -2.46 -22.49
C GLU A 135 20.96 -1.13 -23.20
N PHE A 136 21.25 -0.05 -22.49
CA PHE A 136 21.35 1.29 -23.07
C PHE A 136 22.79 1.75 -23.15
N GLU A 137 23.10 2.51 -24.23
CA GLU A 137 24.29 3.33 -24.32
C GLU A 137 23.92 4.80 -24.48
N ALA A 138 24.82 5.69 -24.06
CA ALA A 138 24.64 7.12 -24.21
C ALA A 138 25.98 7.84 -24.31
N ASP A 139 26.07 8.82 -25.22
CA ASP A 139 27.18 9.72 -25.37
C ASP A 139 26.90 11.04 -24.67
N VAL A 140 27.82 11.47 -23.79
CA VAL A 140 27.65 12.69 -22.99
C VAL A 140 28.90 13.53 -23.03
N LEU A 141 28.76 14.81 -23.36
CA LEU A 141 29.93 15.74 -23.25
C LEU A 141 30.40 15.86 -21.81
N PRO A 142 31.71 15.83 -21.54
CA PRO A 142 32.25 15.92 -20.16
C PRO A 142 31.81 17.16 -19.40
N ILE A 143 31.52 18.27 -20.11
CA ILE A 143 31.02 19.50 -19.52
C ILE A 143 29.55 19.40 -19.09
N ASN A 144 28.81 18.37 -19.54
CA ASN A 144 27.39 18.14 -19.20
C ASN A 144 27.26 17.33 -17.91
N GLN A 145 27.76 17.89 -16.81
CA GLN A 145 27.69 17.25 -15.49
C GLN A 145 26.28 16.97 -15.03
N ALA A 146 25.28 17.73 -15.50
CA ALA A 146 23.87 17.51 -15.15
C ALA A 146 23.37 16.18 -15.73
N MET A 147 23.67 15.90 -17.00
CA MET A 147 23.30 14.65 -17.67
C MET A 147 24.01 13.44 -17.05
N LEU A 148 25.33 13.55 -16.80
CA LEU A 148 26.08 12.51 -16.12
C LEU A 148 25.48 12.17 -14.76
N ARG A 149 25.06 13.18 -13.97
CA ARG A 149 24.37 12.94 -12.68
C ARG A 149 23.03 12.21 -12.86
N VAL A 150 22.24 12.50 -13.89
CA VAL A 150 20.97 11.80 -14.13
C VAL A 150 21.20 10.31 -14.35
N PHE A 151 22.15 9.96 -15.22
CA PHE A 151 22.49 8.56 -15.47
C PHE A 151 23.06 7.90 -14.21
N MET A 152 24.09 8.46 -13.59
CA MET A 152 24.71 7.90 -12.38
C MET A 152 23.75 7.72 -11.22
N ALA A 153 22.75 8.60 -11.12
CA ALA A 153 21.74 8.52 -10.07
C ALA A 153 20.55 7.61 -10.43
N ALA A 154 20.49 7.01 -11.63
CA ALA A 154 19.37 6.15 -12.05
C ALA A 154 19.33 4.80 -11.30
N GLY A 155 20.40 4.43 -10.61
CA GLY A 155 20.48 3.20 -9.82
C GLY A 155 20.89 1.97 -10.64
N PHE A 156 21.27 2.16 -11.90
CA PHE A 156 21.85 1.12 -12.74
C PHE A 156 23.35 1.01 -12.52
N ARG A 157 23.91 -0.16 -12.84
CA ARG A 157 25.35 -0.36 -12.85
C ARG A 157 25.93 0.19 -14.16
N ILE A 158 26.54 1.38 -14.11
CA ILE A 158 27.02 2.10 -15.28
C ILE A 158 28.51 1.87 -15.49
N GLU A 159 28.89 1.43 -16.68
CA GLU A 159 30.24 1.44 -17.19
C GLU A 159 30.48 2.73 -17.99
N ARG A 160 31.67 3.31 -17.89
CA ARG A 160 31.99 4.57 -18.59
C ARG A 160 33.40 4.55 -19.15
N GLN A 161 33.54 5.11 -20.35
CA GLN A 161 34.81 5.31 -20.99
C GLN A 161 34.88 6.71 -21.60
N PHE A 162 35.98 7.37 -21.47
CA PHE A 162 36.24 8.64 -22.18
C PHE A 162 37.01 8.36 -23.46
N ALA A 163 36.41 8.66 -24.62
CA ALA A 163 37.00 8.55 -25.94
C ALA A 163 36.44 9.63 -26.87
N ASP A 164 37.16 10.05 -27.87
CA ASP A 164 36.73 11.00 -28.93
C ASP A 164 36.13 12.32 -28.42
N GLY A 165 36.48 12.73 -27.19
CA GLY A 165 35.98 13.96 -26.58
C GLY A 165 34.65 13.84 -25.89
N VAL A 166 34.05 12.64 -25.81
CA VAL A 166 32.78 12.31 -25.13
C VAL A 166 32.98 11.26 -24.05
N VAL A 167 32.06 11.19 -23.13
CA VAL A 167 31.94 10.11 -22.15
C VAL A 167 30.91 9.14 -22.67
N HIS A 168 31.34 7.96 -23.06
CA HIS A 168 30.51 6.84 -23.43
C HIS A 168 30.03 6.14 -22.17
N LEU A 169 28.72 5.88 -22.06
CA LEU A 169 28.07 5.19 -20.94
C LEU A 169 27.39 3.95 -21.46
N TRP A 170 27.55 2.82 -20.74
CA TRP A 170 26.81 1.58 -20.99
C TRP A 170 26.21 1.08 -19.68
N PHE A 171 24.96 0.62 -19.74
CA PHE A 171 24.32 0.05 -18.57
C PHE A 171 23.18 -0.90 -18.92
N PRO A 172 23.10 -2.05 -18.21
CA PRO A 172 21.96 -2.94 -18.32
C PRO A 172 20.71 -2.28 -17.74
N ILE A 173 19.57 -2.42 -18.42
CA ILE A 173 18.29 -1.78 -18.04
C ILE A 173 17.38 -2.70 -17.24
N ALA A 174 17.79 -3.93 -16.96
CA ALA A 174 17.02 -4.82 -16.09
C ALA A 174 16.80 -4.20 -14.72
N ALA A 175 15.56 -4.29 -14.22
CA ALA A 175 15.24 -3.81 -12.89
C ALA A 175 16.06 -4.55 -11.82
N THR A 176 16.76 -3.80 -10.99
CA THR A 176 17.53 -4.31 -9.85
C THR A 176 16.92 -3.80 -8.54
N PRO A 177 17.16 -4.46 -7.39
CA PRO A 177 16.74 -3.93 -6.10
C PRO A 177 17.22 -2.50 -5.85
N ASP A 178 18.41 -2.13 -6.36
CA ASP A 178 18.97 -0.79 -6.22
C ASP A 178 18.25 0.23 -7.10
N SER A 179 18.01 -0.08 -8.39
CA SER A 179 17.26 0.81 -9.28
C SER A 179 15.82 1.03 -8.80
N MET A 180 15.14 0.00 -8.34
CA MET A 180 13.80 0.11 -7.76
C MET A 180 13.79 0.96 -6.48
N ARG A 181 14.77 0.77 -5.59
CA ARG A 181 14.89 1.58 -4.37
C ARG A 181 15.08 3.07 -4.68
N VAL A 182 15.91 3.40 -5.67
CA VAL A 182 16.13 4.77 -6.13
C VAL A 182 14.83 5.37 -6.68
N GLN A 183 14.12 4.63 -7.54
CA GLN A 183 12.84 5.06 -8.11
C GLN A 183 11.81 5.32 -7.02
N TRP A 184 11.62 4.41 -6.07
CA TRP A 184 10.70 4.57 -4.95
C TRP A 184 11.05 5.74 -4.03
N SER A 185 12.36 5.96 -3.78
CA SER A 185 12.81 7.13 -2.99
C SER A 185 12.46 8.45 -3.67
N ARG A 186 12.60 8.54 -5.00
CA ARG A 186 12.21 9.71 -5.78
C ARG A 186 10.71 9.92 -5.79
N GLU A 187 9.93 8.86 -6.00
CA GLU A 187 8.47 8.88 -5.92
C GLU A 187 8.04 9.45 -4.57
N GLN A 188 8.56 8.90 -3.49
CA GLN A 188 8.23 9.33 -2.15
C GLN A 188 8.56 10.81 -1.89
N GLN A 189 9.74 11.27 -2.29
CA GLN A 189 10.11 12.68 -2.11
C GLN A 189 9.22 13.62 -2.92
N ALA A 190 8.85 13.24 -4.13
CA ALA A 190 7.97 14.03 -4.98
C ALA A 190 6.56 14.13 -4.38
N GLU A 191 5.99 13.00 -3.93
CA GLU A 191 4.67 12.95 -3.29
C GLU A 191 4.65 13.75 -1.97
N ALA A 192 5.63 13.53 -1.11
CA ALA A 192 5.73 14.26 0.16
C ALA A 192 5.78 15.78 -0.05
N ARG A 193 6.57 16.25 -1.01
CA ARG A 193 6.66 17.68 -1.34
C ARG A 193 5.37 18.20 -1.97
N SER A 194 4.73 17.42 -2.82
CA SER A 194 3.46 17.76 -3.45
C SER A 194 2.39 18.01 -2.39
N LEU A 195 2.24 17.09 -1.44
CA LEU A 195 1.23 17.23 -0.39
C LEU A 195 1.58 18.29 0.65
N ALA A 196 2.87 18.46 0.98
CA ALA A 196 3.32 19.54 1.84
C ALA A 196 2.87 20.91 1.33
N ARG A 197 2.94 21.16 0.01
CA ARG A 197 2.50 22.42 -0.60
C ARG A 197 1.00 22.70 -0.40
N LEU A 198 0.17 21.65 -0.38
CA LEU A 198 -1.27 21.79 -0.13
C LEU A 198 -1.57 22.09 1.33
N LEU A 199 -0.78 21.52 2.25
CA LEU A 199 -0.96 21.67 3.70
C LEU A 199 -0.28 22.93 4.29
N THR A 200 0.63 23.57 3.53
CA THR A 200 1.36 24.77 3.98
C THR A 200 1.23 25.94 3.00
N PRO A 201 0.00 26.29 2.57
CA PRO A 201 -0.19 27.41 1.65
C PRO A 201 0.07 28.75 2.33
N ARG A 202 0.60 29.73 1.58
CA ARG A 202 0.75 31.12 2.02
C ARG A 202 -0.46 31.98 1.65
N ALA A 203 -1.20 31.56 0.62
CA ALA A 203 -2.43 32.21 0.19
C ALA A 203 -3.46 31.17 -0.22
N VAL A 204 -4.71 31.34 0.24
CA VAL A 204 -5.85 30.44 -0.03
C VAL A 204 -6.96 31.22 -0.71
N ALA A 205 -7.33 30.81 -1.94
CA ALA A 205 -8.51 31.32 -2.63
C ALA A 205 -9.75 30.50 -2.24
N VAL A 206 -10.91 31.18 -2.11
CA VAL A 206 -12.20 30.52 -1.82
C VAL A 206 -13.22 30.90 -2.88
N TYR A 207 -13.67 29.89 -3.64
CA TYR A 207 -14.71 30.01 -4.65
C TYR A 207 -16.06 29.51 -4.11
N GLY A 208 -17.16 30.20 -4.50
CA GLY A 208 -18.51 29.80 -4.13
C GLY A 208 -18.98 30.35 -2.78
N ALA A 209 -18.25 31.31 -2.18
CA ALA A 209 -18.71 32.03 -1.01
C ALA A 209 -19.76 33.08 -1.44
N ARG A 210 -20.97 32.97 -0.89
CA ARG A 210 -22.08 33.91 -1.21
C ARG A 210 -21.92 35.23 -0.47
N SER A 211 -22.33 36.29 -1.13
CA SER A 211 -22.27 37.67 -0.57
C SER A 211 -23.18 37.88 0.65
N ASP A 212 -24.24 37.05 0.79
CA ASP A 212 -25.16 37.09 1.94
C ASP A 212 -24.60 36.35 3.19
N GLY A 213 -23.38 35.79 3.11
CA GLY A 213 -22.74 35.05 4.21
C GLY A 213 -23.30 33.67 4.44
N THR A 214 -24.11 33.13 3.52
CA THR A 214 -24.71 31.78 3.63
C THR A 214 -24.02 30.77 2.70
N GLY A 215 -24.26 29.51 2.97
CA GLY A 215 -23.75 28.40 2.13
C GLY A 215 -22.35 27.91 2.49
N ILE A 216 -21.94 26.85 1.81
CA ILE A 216 -20.70 26.10 2.07
C ILE A 216 -19.45 26.98 1.94
N GLY A 217 -19.34 27.77 0.86
CA GLY A 217 -18.18 28.65 0.65
C GLY A 217 -18.03 29.72 1.72
N ALA A 218 -19.14 30.28 2.22
CA ALA A 218 -19.10 31.27 3.30
C ALA A 218 -18.69 30.62 4.64
N ALA A 219 -19.15 29.40 4.90
CA ALA A 219 -18.72 28.62 6.08
C ALA A 219 -17.22 28.33 6.05
N LEU A 220 -16.67 27.87 4.93
CA LEU A 220 -15.22 27.62 4.74
C LEU A 220 -14.41 28.90 4.98
N LEU A 221 -14.90 30.03 4.51
CA LEU A 221 -14.26 31.34 4.73
C LEU A 221 -14.25 31.71 6.22
N ALA A 222 -15.36 31.45 6.92
CA ALA A 222 -15.47 31.65 8.36
C ALA A 222 -14.54 30.70 9.14
N HIS A 223 -14.42 29.46 8.71
CA HIS A 223 -13.53 28.46 9.35
C HIS A 223 -12.05 28.85 9.22
N LEU A 224 -11.59 29.27 8.03
CA LEU A 224 -10.23 29.79 7.84
C LEU A 224 -9.92 30.98 8.76
N LYS A 225 -10.83 31.94 8.83
CA LYS A 225 -10.71 33.11 9.72
C LYS A 225 -10.73 32.71 11.19
N GLY A 226 -11.71 31.89 11.58
CA GLY A 226 -11.88 31.41 12.96
C GLY A 226 -10.71 30.61 13.48
N ALA A 227 -10.07 29.82 12.60
CA ALA A 227 -8.84 29.10 12.90
C ALA A 227 -7.64 30.05 13.12
N GLY A 228 -7.69 31.26 12.61
CA GLY A 228 -6.55 32.19 12.61
C GLY A 228 -5.48 31.80 11.60
N PHE A 229 -5.90 31.38 10.38
CA PHE A 229 -4.97 31.09 9.29
C PHE A 229 -3.98 32.23 9.10
N THR A 230 -2.69 31.93 9.08
CA THR A 230 -1.63 32.94 9.09
C THR A 230 -1.34 33.55 7.72
N GLY A 231 -1.82 32.91 6.65
CA GLY A 231 -1.66 33.38 5.28
C GLY A 231 -2.79 34.29 4.80
N GLU A 232 -2.75 34.66 3.53
CA GLU A 232 -3.77 35.47 2.87
C GLU A 232 -5.02 34.66 2.53
N ILE A 233 -6.21 35.18 2.79
CA ILE A 233 -7.50 34.59 2.41
C ILE A 233 -8.12 35.47 1.33
N ILE A 234 -8.36 34.88 0.14
CA ILE A 234 -8.82 35.61 -1.06
C ILE A 234 -10.20 35.07 -1.49
N PRO A 235 -11.32 35.70 -1.12
CA PRO A 235 -12.62 35.34 -1.67
C PRO A 235 -12.68 35.70 -3.16
N VAL A 236 -13.11 34.73 -4.01
CA VAL A 236 -13.31 34.99 -5.44
C VAL A 236 -14.81 35.02 -5.76
N HIS A 237 -15.30 36.15 -6.32
CA HIS A 237 -16.71 36.30 -6.59
C HIS A 237 -16.95 37.24 -7.81
N PRO A 238 -17.88 36.89 -8.72
CA PRO A 238 -18.06 37.63 -9.97
C PRO A 238 -18.51 39.09 -9.81
N SER A 239 -19.17 39.45 -8.71
CA SER A 239 -19.77 40.77 -8.56
C SER A 239 -19.56 41.42 -7.19
N ALA A 240 -19.39 40.66 -6.10
CA ALA A 240 -19.18 41.22 -4.77
C ALA A 240 -17.77 41.82 -4.63
N SER A 241 -17.67 42.98 -3.95
CA SER A 241 -16.39 43.63 -3.63
C SER A 241 -15.81 43.18 -2.29
N ALA A 242 -16.64 42.61 -1.42
CA ALA A 242 -16.22 42.06 -0.13
C ALA A 242 -17.14 40.90 0.29
N ILE A 243 -16.59 39.88 0.95
CA ILE A 243 -17.32 38.75 1.53
C ILE A 243 -16.73 38.44 2.90
N GLY A 244 -17.58 38.26 3.91
CA GLY A 244 -17.15 37.94 5.27
C GLY A 244 -16.18 38.99 5.88
N GLY A 245 -16.23 40.23 5.41
CA GLY A 245 -15.33 41.30 5.81
C GLY A 245 -13.94 41.27 5.15
N LEU A 246 -13.74 40.44 4.14
CA LEU A 246 -12.52 40.37 3.33
C LEU A 246 -12.75 40.95 1.94
N PRO A 247 -11.78 41.67 1.34
CA PRO A 247 -11.88 42.12 -0.05
C PRO A 247 -12.04 40.90 -0.97
N ALA A 248 -13.03 40.96 -1.87
CA ALA A 248 -13.25 39.89 -2.87
C ALA A 248 -12.75 40.36 -4.24
N VAL A 249 -12.20 39.41 -5.00
CA VAL A 249 -11.69 39.65 -6.35
C VAL A 249 -12.59 38.96 -7.38
N ARG A 250 -12.62 39.47 -8.62
CA ARG A 250 -13.40 38.89 -9.71
C ARG A 250 -12.63 37.76 -10.43
N SER A 251 -11.32 37.91 -10.48
CA SER A 251 -10.39 36.94 -11.06
C SER A 251 -9.17 36.85 -10.16
N LEU A 252 -8.68 35.63 -9.96
CA LEU A 252 -7.56 35.34 -9.09
C LEU A 252 -6.25 35.84 -9.71
N ARG A 253 -5.36 36.43 -8.89
CA ARG A 253 -4.04 36.89 -9.36
C ARG A 253 -2.85 36.12 -8.75
N GLY A 254 -3.13 35.20 -7.86
CA GLY A 254 -2.12 34.32 -7.23
C GLY A 254 -2.67 33.75 -5.93
N ALA A 255 -2.52 32.43 -5.78
CA ALA A 255 -2.73 31.71 -4.53
C ALA A 255 -1.97 30.38 -4.63
N ASP A 256 -1.66 29.79 -3.49
CA ASP A 256 -1.03 28.44 -3.48
C ASP A 256 -2.10 27.36 -3.52
N LEU A 257 -3.26 27.60 -2.89
CA LEU A 257 -4.36 26.64 -2.76
C LEU A 257 -5.70 27.32 -3.10
N ALA A 258 -6.60 26.59 -3.78
CA ALA A 258 -7.97 27.03 -3.98
C ALA A 258 -8.98 26.05 -3.37
N ILE A 259 -9.91 26.57 -2.57
CA ILE A 259 -11.05 25.80 -2.04
C ILE A 259 -12.24 26.08 -2.93
N VAL A 260 -12.83 25.03 -3.50
CA VAL A 260 -13.86 25.10 -4.52
C VAL A 260 -15.17 24.55 -3.96
N ALA A 261 -16.15 25.44 -3.79
CA ALA A 261 -17.48 25.15 -3.27
C ALA A 261 -18.59 25.66 -4.23
N VAL A 262 -18.35 25.54 -5.53
CA VAL A 262 -19.33 25.87 -6.58
C VAL A 262 -20.02 24.59 -7.10
N PRO A 263 -21.17 24.65 -7.78
CA PRO A 263 -21.77 23.50 -8.44
C PRO A 263 -20.80 22.81 -9.40
N ALA A 264 -20.95 21.49 -9.57
CA ALA A 264 -20.01 20.67 -10.33
C ALA A 264 -19.79 21.15 -11.79
N ASP A 265 -20.84 21.68 -12.43
CA ASP A 265 -20.81 22.25 -13.78
C ASP A 265 -20.00 23.57 -13.88
N ALA A 266 -19.83 24.28 -12.77
CA ALA A 266 -19.04 25.51 -12.72
C ALA A 266 -17.55 25.27 -12.40
N VAL A 267 -17.18 24.07 -11.96
CA VAL A 267 -15.79 23.74 -11.56
C VAL A 267 -14.79 23.89 -12.72
N PRO A 268 -15.08 23.54 -13.98
CA PRO A 268 -14.13 23.73 -15.09
C PRO A 268 -13.64 25.18 -15.26
N ALA A 269 -14.55 26.15 -15.16
CA ALA A 269 -14.18 27.57 -15.25
C ALA A 269 -13.29 28.02 -14.08
N VAL A 270 -13.46 27.45 -12.89
CA VAL A 270 -12.59 27.70 -11.74
C VAL A 270 -11.18 27.15 -11.97
N ILE A 271 -11.06 25.99 -12.62
CA ILE A 271 -9.74 25.40 -12.97
C ILE A 271 -8.97 26.34 -13.90
N GLU A 272 -9.61 26.91 -14.91
CA GLU A 272 -8.99 27.87 -15.84
C GLU A 272 -8.49 29.13 -15.11
N ASP A 273 -9.31 29.70 -14.23
CA ASP A 273 -8.91 30.88 -13.43
C ASP A 273 -7.76 30.55 -12.45
N CYS A 274 -7.79 29.39 -11.80
CA CYS A 274 -6.74 28.88 -10.95
C CYS A 274 -5.42 28.64 -11.70
N ALA A 275 -5.49 28.06 -12.90
CA ALA A 275 -4.33 27.80 -13.75
C ALA A 275 -3.66 29.11 -14.18
N ALA A 276 -4.45 30.10 -14.63
CA ALA A 276 -3.95 31.42 -14.99
C ALA A 276 -3.28 32.15 -13.81
N ALA A 277 -3.73 31.89 -12.58
CA ALA A 277 -3.18 32.44 -11.35
C ALA A 277 -1.99 31.67 -10.75
N GLY A 278 -1.61 30.51 -11.34
CA GLY A 278 -0.50 29.70 -10.85
C GLY A 278 -0.80 28.92 -9.57
N VAL A 279 -2.07 28.61 -9.30
CA VAL A 279 -2.49 27.76 -8.17
C VAL A 279 -1.88 26.37 -8.31
N ARG A 280 -1.44 25.79 -7.20
CA ARG A 280 -0.75 24.48 -7.18
C ARG A 280 -1.65 23.31 -6.84
N GLY A 281 -2.78 23.58 -6.20
CA GLY A 281 -3.74 22.54 -5.86
C GLY A 281 -5.12 23.04 -5.48
N LEU A 282 -6.07 22.13 -5.59
CA LEU A 282 -7.48 22.38 -5.37
C LEU A 282 -8.00 21.48 -4.24
N VAL A 283 -8.86 22.02 -3.40
CA VAL A 283 -9.73 21.26 -2.48
C VAL A 283 -11.16 21.44 -2.99
N VAL A 284 -11.70 20.42 -3.63
CA VAL A 284 -13.05 20.45 -4.21
C VAL A 284 -14.02 19.75 -3.26
N VAL A 285 -14.76 20.56 -2.50
CA VAL A 285 -15.78 20.05 -1.57
C VAL A 285 -17.11 19.76 -2.27
N SER A 286 -17.28 20.25 -3.48
CA SER A 286 -18.48 20.05 -4.29
C SER A 286 -18.76 18.58 -4.57
N ALA A 287 -20.03 18.20 -4.45
CA ALA A 287 -20.57 16.90 -4.87
C ALA A 287 -21.11 16.96 -6.31
N GLY A 288 -21.56 15.83 -6.86
CA GLY A 288 -22.09 15.71 -8.22
C GLY A 288 -21.11 15.02 -9.19
N PHE A 289 -20.14 14.29 -8.65
CA PHE A 289 -19.13 13.55 -9.39
C PHE A 289 -19.36 12.02 -9.32
N ALA A 290 -18.36 11.21 -9.16
CA ALA A 290 -18.46 9.74 -9.26
C ALA A 290 -19.51 9.11 -8.34
N GLU A 291 -19.79 9.71 -7.18
CA GLU A 291 -20.84 9.29 -6.25
C GLU A 291 -22.26 9.44 -6.84
N SER A 292 -22.41 10.23 -7.90
CA SER A 292 -23.71 10.47 -8.58
C SER A 292 -23.97 9.51 -9.76
N GLY A 293 -23.09 8.52 -9.95
CA GLY A 293 -23.23 7.50 -10.98
C GLY A 293 -22.36 7.70 -12.22
N PRO A 294 -22.65 7.00 -13.35
CA PRO A 294 -21.74 6.93 -14.50
C PRO A 294 -21.39 8.29 -15.15
N GLN A 295 -22.37 9.19 -15.25
CA GLN A 295 -22.13 10.54 -15.80
C GLN A 295 -21.24 11.36 -14.87
N GLY A 296 -21.46 11.27 -13.56
CA GLY A 296 -20.59 11.89 -12.54
C GLY A 296 -19.18 11.33 -12.57
N ALA A 297 -19.02 10.03 -12.80
CA ALA A 297 -17.70 9.41 -12.97
C ALA A 297 -16.95 9.96 -14.20
N GLN A 298 -17.64 10.18 -15.31
CA GLN A 298 -17.05 10.81 -16.49
C GLN A 298 -16.63 12.27 -16.20
N ALA A 299 -17.50 13.03 -15.51
CA ALA A 299 -17.19 14.39 -15.09
C ALA A 299 -15.97 14.43 -14.16
N GLN A 300 -15.84 13.47 -13.23
CA GLN A 300 -14.66 13.35 -12.36
C GLN A 300 -13.39 13.05 -13.14
N ALA A 301 -13.45 12.15 -14.13
CA ALA A 301 -12.30 11.84 -14.97
C ALA A 301 -11.87 13.05 -15.81
N ALA A 302 -12.83 13.85 -16.31
CA ALA A 302 -12.55 15.10 -17.02
C ALA A 302 -11.94 16.15 -16.10
N LEU A 303 -12.48 16.30 -14.89
CA LEU A 303 -11.93 17.17 -13.84
C LEU A 303 -10.47 16.82 -13.53
N LEU A 304 -10.18 15.55 -13.29
CA LEU A 304 -8.84 15.07 -12.98
C LEU A 304 -7.84 15.42 -14.08
N ARG A 305 -8.20 15.13 -15.35
CA ARG A 305 -7.35 15.49 -16.50
C ARG A 305 -7.09 16.97 -16.55
N ALA A 306 -8.13 17.80 -16.48
CA ALA A 306 -7.99 19.27 -16.55
C ALA A 306 -7.08 19.82 -15.43
N VAL A 307 -7.15 19.28 -14.23
CA VAL A 307 -6.32 19.69 -13.11
C VAL A 307 -4.85 19.30 -13.34
N ARG A 308 -4.61 18.04 -13.77
CA ARG A 308 -3.25 17.53 -13.99
C ARG A 308 -2.55 18.15 -15.18
N ASP A 309 -3.29 18.43 -16.27
CA ASP A 309 -2.77 19.13 -17.45
C ASP A 309 -2.21 20.52 -17.11
N GLN A 310 -2.75 21.17 -16.07
CA GLN A 310 -2.26 22.44 -15.55
C GLN A 310 -1.19 22.29 -14.45
N GLY A 311 -0.72 21.07 -14.19
CA GLY A 311 0.32 20.79 -13.17
C GLY A 311 -0.16 20.93 -11.73
N MET A 312 -1.46 20.96 -11.49
CA MET A 312 -2.08 21.08 -10.17
C MET A 312 -2.38 19.71 -9.55
N ARG A 313 -2.62 19.68 -8.23
CA ARG A 313 -3.11 18.52 -7.49
C ARG A 313 -4.57 18.74 -7.05
N LEU A 314 -5.28 17.64 -6.79
CA LEU A 314 -6.69 17.64 -6.41
C LEU A 314 -6.94 16.84 -5.14
N VAL A 315 -7.51 17.48 -4.11
CA VAL A 315 -8.13 16.81 -2.96
C VAL A 315 -9.64 16.78 -3.18
N GLY A 316 -10.24 15.60 -3.12
CA GLY A 316 -11.66 15.40 -3.42
C GLY A 316 -11.87 14.79 -4.82
N PRO A 317 -12.96 15.14 -5.52
CA PRO A 317 -14.12 15.95 -5.07
C PRO A 317 -14.95 15.27 -3.96
N ASN A 318 -16.03 15.94 -3.53
CA ASN A 318 -16.93 15.44 -2.49
C ASN A 318 -16.20 15.08 -1.19
N CYS A 319 -15.31 15.97 -0.73
CA CYS A 319 -14.49 15.77 0.45
C CYS A 319 -14.87 16.73 1.59
N LEU A 320 -14.45 16.39 2.81
CA LEU A 320 -14.56 17.34 3.94
C LEU A 320 -13.51 18.46 3.83
N GLY A 321 -12.36 18.19 3.26
CA GLY A 321 -11.27 19.13 3.10
C GLY A 321 -9.98 18.72 3.84
N ILE A 322 -9.09 19.70 4.06
CA ILE A 322 -7.79 19.51 4.72
C ILE A 322 -7.57 20.50 5.86
N ALA A 323 -6.82 20.09 6.87
CA ALA A 323 -6.41 20.96 7.97
C ALA A 323 -4.94 20.75 8.34
N ASN A 324 -4.30 21.82 8.81
CA ASN A 324 -2.97 21.80 9.40
C ASN A 324 -2.98 22.64 10.68
N THR A 325 -2.59 22.05 11.79
CA THR A 325 -2.68 22.68 13.10
C THR A 325 -1.41 23.39 13.53
N ASP A 326 -0.34 23.34 12.71
CA ASP A 326 0.92 24.04 12.99
C ASP A 326 0.64 25.52 13.32
N PRO A 327 1.14 26.05 14.44
CA PRO A 327 0.91 27.43 14.87
C PRO A 327 1.33 28.48 13.83
N GLY A 328 2.32 28.15 12.98
CA GLY A 328 2.76 29.02 11.88
C GLY A 328 1.85 28.99 10.66
N ILE A 329 0.82 28.11 10.64
CA ILE A 329 -0.06 27.92 9.47
C ILE A 329 -1.53 28.02 9.85
N ARG A 330 -2.04 27.20 10.78
CA ARG A 330 -3.42 27.17 11.28
C ARG A 330 -4.49 27.07 10.18
N LEU A 331 -4.25 26.17 9.22
CA LEU A 331 -5.14 25.95 8.08
C LEU A 331 -6.37 25.15 8.51
N ASN A 332 -7.57 25.72 8.39
CA ASN A 332 -8.84 24.97 8.44
C ASN A 332 -9.59 25.12 7.11
N ALA A 333 -9.16 24.39 6.12
CA ALA A 333 -9.83 24.27 4.82
C ALA A 333 -10.80 23.07 4.82
N THR A 334 -11.54 22.89 5.91
CA THR A 334 -12.54 21.82 6.08
C THR A 334 -13.93 22.37 6.35
N LEU A 335 -14.95 21.50 6.16
CA LEU A 335 -16.34 21.79 6.55
C LEU A 335 -16.57 21.68 8.08
N ALA A 336 -15.56 21.25 8.85
CA ALA A 336 -15.65 21.23 10.31
C ALA A 336 -15.44 22.63 10.89
N PRO A 337 -16.32 23.07 11.83
CA PRO A 337 -16.30 24.45 12.29
C PRO A 337 -15.07 24.83 13.12
N LEU A 338 -14.45 23.83 13.76
CA LEU A 338 -13.28 24.05 14.62
C LEU A 338 -12.04 23.41 14.01
N LEU A 339 -10.91 24.11 14.07
CA LEU A 339 -9.61 23.53 13.84
C LEU A 339 -9.32 22.50 14.95
N PRO A 340 -8.90 21.27 14.64
CA PRO A 340 -8.48 20.30 15.64
C PRO A 340 -7.40 20.88 16.56
N ARG A 341 -7.31 20.36 17.80
CA ARG A 341 -6.20 20.72 18.70
C ARG A 341 -4.87 20.37 18.05
N GLN A 342 -3.88 21.24 18.27
CA GLN A 342 -2.51 20.95 17.88
C GLN A 342 -2.00 19.69 18.57
N GLY A 343 -1.27 18.86 17.82
CA GLY A 343 -0.64 17.66 18.28
C GLY A 343 0.22 17.02 17.20
N ARG A 344 0.51 15.72 17.36
CA ARG A 344 1.51 15.03 16.55
C ARG A 344 0.94 13.81 15.79
N VAL A 345 -0.39 13.80 15.57
CA VAL A 345 -1.07 12.72 14.86
C VAL A 345 -1.54 13.19 13.49
N GLY A 346 -1.09 12.53 12.43
CA GLY A 346 -1.65 12.67 11.09
C GLY A 346 -2.91 11.82 10.95
N PHE A 347 -4.00 12.40 10.41
CA PHE A 347 -5.25 11.67 10.29
C PHE A 347 -5.80 11.74 8.85
N PHE A 348 -6.00 10.58 8.24
CA PHE A 348 -6.60 10.43 6.91
C PHE A 348 -7.97 9.78 6.99
N SER A 349 -8.97 10.38 6.30
CA SER A 349 -10.31 9.82 6.17
C SER A 349 -10.76 9.76 4.71
N GLN A 350 -11.27 8.62 4.28
CA GLN A 350 -11.93 8.52 2.97
C GLN A 350 -13.39 8.99 3.02
N SER A 351 -14.03 8.93 4.20
CA SER A 351 -15.41 9.35 4.36
C SER A 351 -15.50 10.85 4.64
N ALA A 352 -16.13 11.59 3.75
CA ALA A 352 -16.46 13.00 3.98
C ALA A 352 -17.55 13.15 5.06
N ALA A 353 -18.58 12.30 5.03
CA ALA A 353 -19.70 12.35 5.96
C ALA A 353 -19.29 12.10 7.42
N LEU A 354 -18.39 11.15 7.65
CA LEU A 354 -17.87 10.84 8.98
C LEU A 354 -16.80 11.84 9.46
N GLY A 355 -16.17 12.57 8.57
CA GLY A 355 -15.00 13.40 8.87
C GLY A 355 -15.26 14.40 10.00
N THR A 356 -16.39 15.10 10.01
CA THR A 356 -16.74 16.05 11.07
C THR A 356 -16.90 15.35 12.42
N ALA A 357 -17.55 14.19 12.46
CA ALA A 357 -17.72 13.41 13.68
C ALA A 357 -16.37 12.87 14.19
N LEU A 358 -15.49 12.44 13.27
CA LEU A 358 -14.15 11.98 13.61
C LEU A 358 -13.30 13.09 14.22
N LEU A 359 -13.35 14.31 13.66
CA LEU A 359 -12.64 15.46 14.21
C LEU A 359 -13.19 15.88 15.59
N ALA A 360 -14.51 15.88 15.74
CA ALA A 360 -15.14 16.16 17.03
C ALA A 360 -14.78 15.11 18.10
N GLU A 361 -14.71 13.85 17.73
CA GLU A 361 -14.31 12.77 18.65
C GLU A 361 -12.82 12.86 19.03
N ALA A 362 -11.95 13.20 18.08
CA ALA A 362 -10.53 13.47 18.36
C ALA A 362 -10.37 14.60 19.39
N ASP A 363 -11.10 15.72 19.18
CA ASP A 363 -11.07 16.85 20.09
C ASP A 363 -11.63 16.49 21.48
N ARG A 364 -12.79 15.79 21.51
CA ARG A 364 -13.40 15.33 22.76
C ARG A 364 -12.45 14.44 23.58
N ARG A 365 -11.66 13.60 22.92
CA ARG A 365 -10.67 12.71 23.57
C ARG A 365 -9.33 13.39 23.87
N GLY A 366 -9.17 14.64 23.49
CA GLY A 366 -7.92 15.37 23.65
C GLY A 366 -6.79 14.88 22.73
N LEU A 367 -7.14 14.14 21.64
CA LEU A 367 -6.16 13.74 20.67
C LEU A 367 -5.79 14.91 19.76
N GLY A 368 -4.58 15.43 19.92
CA GLY A 368 -4.07 16.50 19.08
C GLY A 368 -3.62 15.96 17.71
N LEU A 369 -4.00 16.68 16.66
CA LEU A 369 -3.60 16.35 15.29
C LEU A 369 -2.48 17.28 14.81
N SER A 370 -1.58 16.79 13.97
CA SER A 370 -0.64 17.61 13.18
C SER A 370 -1.33 18.10 11.91
N SER A 371 -2.02 17.20 11.23
CA SER A 371 -2.78 17.51 10.02
C SER A 371 -3.91 16.49 9.81
N PHE A 372 -4.93 16.92 9.05
CA PHE A 372 -6.07 16.10 8.67
C PHE A 372 -6.30 16.19 7.16
N ILE A 373 -6.60 15.06 6.53
CA ILE A 373 -6.89 14.97 5.10
C ILE A 373 -8.14 14.12 4.91
N SER A 374 -9.19 14.73 4.33
CA SER A 374 -10.35 13.98 3.84
C SER A 374 -10.31 13.95 2.32
N ALA A 375 -10.17 12.77 1.74
CA ALA A 375 -10.00 12.61 0.30
C ALA A 375 -11.31 12.49 -0.49
N GLY A 376 -12.46 12.30 0.15
CA GLY A 376 -13.76 12.15 -0.52
C GLY A 376 -13.72 11.05 -1.59
N ASN A 377 -14.10 11.39 -2.82
CA ASN A 377 -14.04 10.45 -3.96
C ASN A 377 -12.61 10.02 -4.35
N ARG A 378 -11.59 10.67 -3.81
CA ARG A 378 -10.18 10.30 -4.02
C ARG A 378 -9.78 10.23 -5.51
N ALA A 379 -10.11 11.28 -6.26
CA ALA A 379 -9.79 11.32 -7.68
C ALA A 379 -8.28 11.41 -7.96
N ASP A 380 -7.51 12.11 -7.10
CA ASP A 380 -6.06 12.30 -7.21
C ASP A 380 -5.35 11.97 -5.90
N VAL A 381 -5.40 12.86 -4.90
CA VAL A 381 -4.75 12.65 -3.61
C VAL A 381 -5.40 11.49 -2.86
N SER A 382 -4.58 10.55 -2.41
CA SER A 382 -4.97 9.29 -1.77
C SER A 382 -4.30 9.09 -0.41
N GLY A 383 -4.67 7.99 0.28
CA GLY A 383 -4.01 7.59 1.51
C GLY A 383 -2.53 7.26 1.32
N ASN A 384 -2.12 6.77 0.14
CA ASN A 384 -0.72 6.50 -0.16
C ASN A 384 0.12 7.79 -0.20
N ASP A 385 -0.44 8.87 -0.74
CA ASP A 385 0.22 10.18 -0.77
C ASP A 385 0.35 10.74 0.66
N ALA A 386 -0.70 10.62 1.45
CA ALA A 386 -0.71 11.05 2.85
C ALA A 386 0.35 10.29 3.69
N LEU A 387 0.47 8.96 3.53
CA LEU A 387 1.48 8.15 4.21
C LEU A 387 2.90 8.58 3.84
N GLN A 388 3.15 8.90 2.56
CA GLN A 388 4.44 9.37 2.08
C GLN A 388 4.79 10.75 2.65
N TYR A 389 3.81 11.65 2.75
CA TYR A 389 3.98 12.95 3.40
C TYR A 389 4.33 12.79 4.89
N TRP A 390 3.55 12.05 5.66
CA TRP A 390 3.76 11.89 7.11
C TRP A 390 5.03 11.12 7.46
N ARG A 391 5.57 10.35 6.54
CA ARG A 391 6.88 9.72 6.72
C ARG A 391 7.99 10.76 6.90
N GLU A 392 7.94 11.85 6.14
CA GLU A 392 8.94 12.91 6.15
C GLU A 392 8.57 14.08 7.08
N ASP A 393 7.28 14.24 7.44
CA ASP A 393 6.82 15.34 8.28
C ASP A 393 7.38 15.22 9.72
N PRO A 394 8.19 16.19 10.20
CA PRO A 394 8.75 16.15 11.54
C PRO A 394 7.72 16.45 12.64
N HIS A 395 6.55 17.00 12.29
CA HIS A 395 5.47 17.31 13.22
C HIS A 395 4.49 16.16 13.43
N THR A 396 4.67 15.03 12.75
CA THR A 396 3.83 13.85 12.88
C THR A 396 4.60 12.68 13.45
N ASP A 397 4.14 12.10 14.56
CA ASP A 397 4.76 10.93 15.23
C ASP A 397 3.94 9.66 15.08
N ALA A 398 2.63 9.78 14.84
CA ALA A 398 1.73 8.65 14.62
C ALA A 398 0.71 8.97 13.53
N VAL A 399 0.15 7.93 12.89
CA VAL A 399 -0.81 8.09 11.79
C VAL A 399 -2.05 7.25 12.04
N LEU A 400 -3.21 7.86 11.87
CA LEU A 400 -4.51 7.20 11.94
C LEU A 400 -5.18 7.21 10.57
N LEU A 401 -5.75 6.06 10.17
CA LEU A 401 -6.38 5.88 8.87
C LEU A 401 -7.81 5.35 9.04
N TYR A 402 -8.77 6.04 8.42
CA TYR A 402 -10.10 5.51 8.15
C TYR A 402 -10.19 5.17 6.67
N LEU A 403 -10.24 3.87 6.34
CA LEU A 403 -10.13 3.36 4.97
C LEU A 403 -11.39 2.59 4.56
N GLU A 404 -11.91 2.88 3.38
CA GLU A 404 -12.95 2.11 2.70
C GLU A 404 -12.36 1.23 1.61
N THR A 405 -11.28 1.71 0.96
CA THR A 405 -10.53 1.00 -0.08
C THR A 405 -9.04 1.35 0.01
N PHE A 406 -8.17 0.48 -0.53
CA PHE A 406 -6.71 0.69 -0.50
C PHE A 406 -6.15 1.39 -1.75
N GLY A 407 -6.93 1.46 -2.83
CA GLY A 407 -6.43 1.91 -4.13
C GLY A 407 -5.49 0.88 -4.75
N ASN A 408 -4.19 1.18 -4.78
CA ASN A 408 -3.15 0.20 -5.12
C ASN A 408 -2.63 -0.46 -3.83
N PRO A 409 -3.03 -1.71 -3.52
CA PRO A 409 -2.70 -2.35 -2.24
C PRO A 409 -1.22 -2.73 -2.13
N ARG A 410 -0.53 -3.02 -3.24
CA ARG A 410 0.91 -3.29 -3.21
C ARG A 410 1.70 -2.03 -2.87
N LYS A 411 1.34 -0.91 -3.52
CA LYS A 411 1.90 0.41 -3.19
C LYS A 411 1.62 0.75 -1.72
N PHE A 412 0.38 0.52 -1.25
CA PHE A 412 0.00 0.71 0.15
C PHE A 412 0.86 -0.16 1.10
N ALA A 413 0.97 -1.47 0.82
CA ALA A 413 1.74 -2.39 1.66
C ALA A 413 3.20 -1.94 1.83
N ARG A 414 3.85 -1.57 0.72
CA ARG A 414 5.23 -1.08 0.71
C ARG A 414 5.38 0.22 1.52
N ILE A 415 4.57 1.23 1.22
CA ILE A 415 4.65 2.54 1.84
C ILE A 415 4.29 2.46 3.33
N ALA A 416 3.20 1.76 3.67
CA ALA A 416 2.77 1.58 5.05
C ALA A 416 3.82 0.82 5.88
N ARG A 417 4.46 -0.23 5.32
CA ARG A 417 5.53 -0.98 5.99
C ARG A 417 6.75 -0.10 6.30
N GLU A 418 7.17 0.72 5.33
CA GLU A 418 8.28 1.65 5.53
C GLU A 418 7.97 2.72 6.57
N LEU A 419 6.74 3.26 6.56
CA LEU A 419 6.30 4.22 7.57
C LEU A 419 6.17 3.56 8.94
N ALA A 420 5.51 2.39 9.03
CA ALA A 420 5.28 1.68 10.30
C ALA A 420 6.59 1.25 11.00
N ARG A 421 7.69 1.09 10.27
CA ARG A 421 9.02 0.90 10.88
C ARG A 421 9.56 2.14 11.60
N ARG A 422 9.04 3.31 11.30
CA ARG A 422 9.47 4.60 11.87
C ARG A 422 8.43 5.16 12.84
N LYS A 423 7.16 5.21 12.43
CA LYS A 423 6.04 5.83 13.14
C LYS A 423 4.87 4.86 13.22
N PRO A 424 4.19 4.72 14.35
CA PRO A 424 2.99 3.89 14.45
C PRO A 424 1.93 4.31 13.44
N VAL A 425 1.33 3.32 12.78
CA VAL A 425 0.19 3.50 11.87
C VAL A 425 -0.95 2.62 12.36
N ALA A 426 -2.07 3.22 12.73
CA ALA A 426 -3.29 2.49 13.08
C ALA A 426 -4.36 2.71 12.01
N ALA A 427 -5.13 1.66 11.69
CA ALA A 427 -6.16 1.75 10.68
C ALA A 427 -7.41 0.96 11.05
N VAL A 428 -8.57 1.59 10.83
CA VAL A 428 -9.85 0.92 10.70
C VAL A 428 -10.18 0.81 9.21
N ALA A 429 -10.44 -0.41 8.74
CA ALA A 429 -10.91 -0.64 7.38
C ALA A 429 -12.34 -1.14 7.44
N SER A 430 -13.23 -0.42 6.78
CA SER A 430 -14.61 -0.81 6.56
C SER A 430 -14.78 -1.15 5.07
N PRO A 431 -14.52 -2.40 4.65
CA PRO A 431 -14.69 -2.77 3.26
C PRO A 431 -16.20 -2.72 2.94
N VAL A 432 -16.62 -1.63 2.35
CA VAL A 432 -17.96 -1.52 1.74
C VAL A 432 -17.91 -2.28 0.41
N ARG A 433 -18.11 -3.59 0.48
CA ARG A 433 -18.47 -4.36 -0.70
C ARG A 433 -19.97 -4.52 -0.68
N PRO A 434 -20.73 -3.97 -1.67
CA PRO A 434 -22.12 -4.37 -1.81
C PRO A 434 -22.15 -5.88 -2.01
N PRO A 435 -23.02 -6.62 -1.34
CA PRO A 435 -23.14 -8.04 -1.56
C PRO A 435 -23.56 -8.25 -3.02
N ALA A 436 -22.62 -8.71 -3.86
CA ALA A 436 -22.99 -9.32 -5.12
C ALA A 436 -23.73 -10.60 -4.77
N LEU A 437 -25.03 -10.64 -5.09
CA LEU A 437 -25.99 -11.66 -4.64
C LEU A 437 -25.67 -13.08 -5.12
N ASP A 438 -24.65 -13.33 -5.97
CA ASP A 438 -24.49 -14.59 -6.67
C ASP A 438 -23.06 -15.17 -6.73
N ALA A 439 -22.12 -14.77 -5.87
CA ALA A 439 -20.80 -15.39 -5.89
C ALA A 439 -20.48 -16.03 -4.55
N VAL A 440 -20.56 -17.35 -4.48
CA VAL A 440 -19.78 -18.18 -3.54
C VAL A 440 -18.31 -18.04 -3.93
N THR A 441 -17.73 -16.89 -3.64
CA THR A 441 -16.29 -16.68 -3.75
C THR A 441 -15.71 -16.79 -2.35
N THR A 442 -15.00 -17.87 -2.11
CA THR A 442 -14.08 -18.07 -0.97
C THR A 442 -12.88 -17.13 -1.09
N GLY A 443 -13.10 -15.86 -1.39
CA GLY A 443 -12.07 -14.86 -1.52
C GLY A 443 -11.66 -14.24 -0.16
N PRO A 444 -10.49 -13.61 -0.06
CA PRO A 444 -9.87 -13.16 1.18
C PRO A 444 -10.46 -11.86 1.76
N ASP A 445 -11.78 -11.67 1.82
CA ASP A 445 -12.46 -10.44 2.23
C ASP A 445 -11.89 -9.75 3.49
N ALA A 446 -12.20 -10.24 4.67
CA ALA A 446 -11.66 -9.72 5.93
C ALA A 446 -10.26 -10.29 6.25
N ARG A 447 -9.91 -11.45 5.69
CA ARG A 447 -8.63 -12.12 5.91
C ARG A 447 -7.52 -11.49 5.12
N GLY A 448 -7.78 -11.04 3.86
CA GLY A 448 -6.85 -10.29 3.04
C GLY A 448 -6.45 -8.96 3.67
N VAL A 449 -7.41 -8.20 4.20
CA VAL A 449 -7.15 -6.97 4.97
C VAL A 449 -6.28 -7.25 6.18
N ALA A 450 -6.61 -8.30 6.95
CA ALA A 450 -5.83 -8.67 8.12
C ALA A 450 -4.38 -9.06 7.76
N ALA A 451 -4.20 -9.81 6.69
CA ALA A 451 -2.88 -10.21 6.18
C ALA A 451 -2.06 -9.00 5.70
N LEU A 452 -2.69 -8.08 4.94
CA LEU A 452 -2.05 -6.86 4.46
C LEU A 452 -1.57 -5.99 5.62
N PHE A 453 -2.42 -5.78 6.64
CA PHE A 453 -2.06 -4.98 7.80
C PHE A 453 -0.97 -5.65 8.65
N ALA A 454 -1.09 -6.96 8.89
CA ALA A 454 -0.07 -7.71 9.63
C ALA A 454 1.30 -7.66 8.92
N HIS A 455 1.33 -7.79 7.59
CA HIS A 455 2.54 -7.68 6.79
C HIS A 455 3.14 -6.26 6.84
N SER A 456 2.27 -5.26 6.73
CA SER A 456 2.69 -3.84 6.68
C SER A 456 3.00 -3.26 8.06
N GLY A 457 2.74 -3.99 9.16
CA GLY A 457 2.90 -3.48 10.53
C GLY A 457 1.87 -2.43 10.91
N VAL A 458 0.76 -2.35 10.18
CA VAL A 458 -0.35 -1.46 10.51
C VAL A 458 -1.15 -2.05 11.67
N ILE A 459 -1.36 -1.27 12.71
CA ILE A 459 -2.18 -1.65 13.86
C ILE A 459 -3.64 -1.68 13.43
N ARG A 460 -4.15 -2.89 13.13
CA ARG A 460 -5.56 -3.07 12.79
C ARG A 460 -6.44 -2.86 13.99
N VAL A 461 -7.48 -2.06 13.81
CA VAL A 461 -8.57 -1.88 14.77
C VAL A 461 -9.92 -2.18 14.10
N ASP A 462 -10.92 -2.56 14.90
CA ASP A 462 -12.21 -3.01 14.38
C ASP A 462 -13.27 -1.90 14.42
N THR A 463 -13.05 -0.88 15.25
CA THR A 463 -13.96 0.26 15.42
C THR A 463 -13.22 1.59 15.43
N VAL A 464 -13.93 2.67 15.14
CA VAL A 464 -13.41 4.04 15.23
C VAL A 464 -13.01 4.38 16.68
N ALA A 465 -13.74 3.90 17.67
CA ALA A 465 -13.39 4.11 19.09
C ALA A 465 -12.01 3.52 19.39
N GLU A 466 -11.77 2.27 18.97
CA GLU A 466 -10.46 1.63 19.12
C GLU A 466 -9.33 2.34 18.34
N LEU A 467 -9.66 2.99 17.21
CA LEU A 467 -8.68 3.80 16.46
C LEU A 467 -8.17 4.95 17.32
N PHE A 468 -9.07 5.64 18.00
CA PHE A 468 -8.71 6.71 18.92
C PHE A 468 -8.02 6.21 20.19
N ASP A 469 -8.44 5.05 20.74
CA ASP A 469 -7.79 4.45 21.91
C ASP A 469 -6.30 4.15 21.63
N VAL A 470 -6.02 3.54 20.47
CA VAL A 470 -4.65 3.30 20.02
C VAL A 470 -3.95 4.63 19.74
N GLY A 471 -4.63 5.58 19.08
CA GLY A 471 -4.11 6.89 18.76
C GLY A 471 -3.61 7.65 20.00
N LEU A 472 -4.40 7.68 21.06
CA LEU A 472 -4.02 8.31 22.34
C LEU A 472 -2.74 7.72 22.91
N LEU A 473 -2.62 6.38 22.88
CA LEU A 473 -1.47 5.70 23.46
C LEU A 473 -0.19 5.95 22.65
N VAL A 474 -0.25 5.80 21.31
CA VAL A 474 0.94 5.94 20.46
C VAL A 474 1.38 7.38 20.22
N ALA A 475 0.48 8.35 20.46
CA ALA A 475 0.79 9.77 20.31
C ALA A 475 1.54 10.35 21.52
N SER A 476 1.39 9.73 22.68
CA SER A 476 1.83 10.32 23.95
C SER A 476 2.75 9.42 24.79
N GLN A 477 2.87 8.14 24.44
CA GLN A 477 3.61 7.19 25.25
C GLN A 477 4.68 6.46 24.44
N PRO A 478 5.79 6.05 25.08
CA PRO A 478 6.78 5.18 24.45
C PRO A 478 6.17 3.81 24.11
N LEU A 479 6.78 3.09 23.18
CA LEU A 479 6.36 1.73 22.85
C LEU A 479 6.84 0.75 23.93
N PRO A 480 6.01 -0.21 24.36
CA PRO A 480 6.39 -1.20 25.36
C PRO A 480 7.52 -2.13 24.87
N ALA A 481 8.43 -2.49 25.76
CA ALA A 481 9.52 -3.40 25.44
C ALA A 481 9.06 -4.86 25.29
N GLY A 482 7.92 -5.22 25.86
CA GLY A 482 7.35 -6.56 25.84
C GLY A 482 5.85 -6.54 26.10
N ASP A 483 5.33 -7.63 26.65
CA ASP A 483 3.90 -7.86 26.90
C ASP A 483 3.57 -7.98 28.41
N ARG A 484 4.54 -7.77 29.31
CA ARG A 484 4.35 -7.88 30.76
C ARG A 484 3.83 -6.55 31.32
N VAL A 485 2.71 -6.60 32.04
CA VAL A 485 2.00 -5.39 32.47
C VAL A 485 1.89 -5.37 33.99
N ALA A 486 2.33 -4.27 34.61
CA ALA A 486 2.00 -3.95 35.99
C ALA A 486 0.60 -3.35 36.07
N VAL A 487 -0.13 -3.68 37.10
CA VAL A 487 -1.46 -3.12 37.37
C VAL A 487 -1.46 -2.51 38.78
N VAL A 488 -1.65 -1.19 38.83
CA VAL A 488 -1.79 -0.44 40.10
C VAL A 488 -3.21 0.08 40.19
N THR A 489 -3.91 -0.20 41.28
CA THR A 489 -5.29 0.22 41.46
C THR A 489 -5.60 0.58 42.90
N ASN A 490 -6.63 1.41 43.10
CA ASN A 490 -7.24 1.67 44.40
C ASN A 490 -8.59 0.94 44.60
N ALA A 491 -8.95 0.05 43.64
CA ALA A 491 -10.18 -0.71 43.69
C ALA A 491 -9.94 -2.15 43.22
N ALA A 492 -10.03 -3.12 44.12
CA ALA A 492 -9.78 -4.55 43.84
C ALA A 492 -10.53 -5.07 42.58
N ALA A 493 -11.75 -4.61 42.35
CA ALA A 493 -12.54 -5.03 41.20
C ALA A 493 -11.91 -4.64 39.86
N LEU A 494 -11.26 -3.48 39.77
CA LEU A 494 -10.54 -3.03 38.56
C LEU A 494 -9.28 -3.87 38.33
N GLY A 495 -8.57 -4.22 39.40
CA GLY A 495 -7.43 -5.13 39.33
C GLY A 495 -7.82 -6.51 38.79
N VAL A 496 -8.86 -7.12 39.37
CA VAL A 496 -9.37 -8.44 38.92
C VAL A 496 -9.84 -8.38 37.45
N LEU A 497 -10.55 -7.34 37.06
CA LEU A 497 -11.01 -7.17 35.68
C LEU A 497 -9.83 -7.06 34.73
N THR A 498 -8.78 -6.30 35.10
CA THR A 498 -7.57 -6.17 34.25
C THR A 498 -6.90 -7.53 34.05
N VAL A 499 -6.71 -8.31 35.12
CA VAL A 499 -6.13 -9.67 35.06
C VAL A 499 -6.94 -10.57 34.17
N ALA A 500 -8.28 -10.51 34.24
CA ALA A 500 -9.15 -11.35 33.44
C ALA A 500 -9.11 -10.97 31.93
N LYS A 501 -8.92 -9.70 31.58
CA LYS A 501 -8.92 -9.21 30.18
C LYS A 501 -7.55 -9.25 29.50
N ALA A 502 -6.46 -9.15 30.26
CA ALA A 502 -5.10 -9.07 29.72
C ALA A 502 -4.72 -10.23 28.78
N PRO A 503 -5.01 -11.52 29.08
CA PRO A 503 -4.64 -12.63 28.19
C PRO A 503 -5.33 -12.56 26.82
N ALA A 504 -6.58 -12.13 26.74
CA ALA A 504 -7.30 -11.97 25.48
C ALA A 504 -6.70 -10.86 24.61
N ALA A 505 -6.05 -9.88 25.23
CA ALA A 505 -5.30 -8.83 24.54
C ALA A 505 -3.87 -9.24 24.15
N GLY A 506 -3.41 -10.44 24.58
CA GLY A 506 -2.04 -10.91 24.39
C GLY A 506 -1.05 -10.32 25.40
N LEU A 507 -1.54 -9.91 26.56
CA LEU A 507 -0.73 -9.35 27.64
C LEU A 507 -0.61 -10.35 28.80
N ARG A 508 0.49 -10.27 29.52
CA ARG A 508 0.75 -11.05 30.73
C ARG A 508 0.90 -10.12 31.92
N ILE A 509 0.29 -10.47 33.03
CA ILE A 509 0.44 -9.71 34.25
C ILE A 509 1.80 -10.03 34.87
N GLY A 510 2.54 -8.99 35.27
CA GLY A 510 3.82 -9.11 35.94
C GLY A 510 3.69 -9.76 37.33
N GLU A 511 4.76 -10.37 37.82
CA GLU A 511 4.80 -10.98 39.14
C GLU A 511 4.62 -9.91 40.23
N GLY A 512 3.81 -10.20 41.26
CA GLY A 512 3.47 -9.24 42.32
C GLY A 512 2.35 -8.26 41.97
N TYR A 513 1.74 -8.36 40.78
CA TYR A 513 0.57 -7.55 40.35
C TYR A 513 -0.70 -8.40 40.18
N PRO A 514 -1.91 -7.83 40.36
CA PRO A 514 -2.22 -6.40 40.55
C PRO A 514 -1.86 -5.94 41.95
N ARG A 515 -1.39 -4.69 42.09
CA ARG A 515 -1.18 -4.04 43.39
C ARG A 515 -2.43 -3.18 43.70
N ASP A 516 -3.25 -3.66 44.63
CA ASP A 516 -4.42 -2.93 45.12
C ASP A 516 -4.06 -2.14 46.40
N LEU A 517 -4.21 -0.83 46.33
CA LEU A 517 -3.87 0.08 47.42
C LEU A 517 -5.09 0.40 48.33
N GLY A 518 -6.26 -0.08 47.92
CA GLY A 518 -7.51 0.16 48.65
C GLY A 518 -8.10 1.55 48.39
N PRO A 519 -9.38 1.74 48.74
CA PRO A 519 -10.14 2.95 48.42
C PRO A 519 -9.77 4.19 49.21
N THR A 520 -8.92 4.07 50.26
CA THR A 520 -8.48 5.19 51.14
C THR A 520 -7.08 5.66 50.82
N VAL A 521 -6.44 5.12 49.75
CA VAL A 521 -5.10 5.57 49.35
C VAL A 521 -5.12 7.05 49.02
N THR A 522 -4.10 7.78 49.43
CA THR A 522 -3.96 9.18 49.03
C THR A 522 -3.48 9.30 47.59
N ASP A 523 -3.77 10.41 46.93
CA ASP A 523 -3.33 10.67 45.57
C ASP A 523 -1.81 10.57 45.43
N VAL A 524 -1.07 11.05 46.40
CA VAL A 524 0.39 11.00 46.43
C VAL A 524 0.89 9.55 46.55
N ASP A 525 0.32 8.74 47.42
CA ASP A 525 0.70 7.34 47.59
C ASP A 525 0.34 6.51 46.35
N PHE A 526 -0.78 6.83 45.68
CA PHE A 526 -1.15 6.18 44.44
C PHE A 526 -0.14 6.50 43.32
N VAL A 527 0.19 7.78 43.14
CA VAL A 527 1.19 8.22 42.18
C VAL A 527 2.55 7.61 42.45
N GLN A 528 2.95 7.54 43.74
CA GLN A 528 4.20 6.88 44.13
C GLN A 528 4.21 5.40 43.77
N ALA A 529 3.12 4.67 43.94
CA ALA A 529 3.02 3.27 43.57
C ALA A 529 3.07 3.06 42.03
N VAL A 530 2.53 4.01 41.25
CA VAL A 530 2.66 3.99 39.79
C VAL A 530 4.11 4.24 39.38
N HIS A 531 4.82 5.15 40.04
CA HIS A 531 6.25 5.37 39.80
C HIS A 531 7.09 4.12 40.09
N GLU A 532 6.83 3.45 41.20
CA GLU A 532 7.50 2.18 41.53
C GLU A 532 7.25 1.13 40.46
N ALA A 533 6.01 1.02 39.94
CA ALA A 533 5.68 0.11 38.89
C ALA A 533 6.35 0.48 37.55
N LEU A 534 6.47 1.77 37.21
CA LEU A 534 7.22 2.24 36.05
C LEU A 534 8.73 2.02 36.16
N ALA A 535 9.27 1.97 37.36
CA ALA A 535 10.68 1.67 37.66
C ALA A 535 10.99 0.17 37.65
N ASP A 536 9.99 -0.69 37.78
CA ASP A 536 10.13 -2.14 37.83
C ASP A 536 10.61 -2.72 36.49
N GLU A 537 11.85 -3.23 36.44
CA GLU A 537 12.46 -3.79 35.26
C GLU A 537 11.81 -5.11 34.77
N THR A 538 10.99 -5.74 35.60
CA THR A 538 10.32 -6.99 35.28
C THR A 538 9.06 -6.80 34.45
N VAL A 539 8.58 -5.56 34.27
CA VAL A 539 7.39 -5.20 33.48
C VAL A 539 7.74 -4.30 32.31
N ASP A 540 6.89 -4.30 31.32
CA ASP A 540 7.10 -3.59 30.06
C ASP A 540 6.13 -2.42 29.87
N ALA A 541 5.04 -2.37 30.66
CA ALA A 541 4.03 -1.32 30.65
C ALA A 541 3.28 -1.28 31.99
N VAL A 542 2.58 -0.17 32.26
CA VAL A 542 1.78 0.03 33.47
C VAL A 542 0.35 0.40 33.09
N VAL A 543 -0.63 -0.22 33.79
CA VAL A 543 -2.02 0.19 33.81
C VAL A 543 -2.33 0.73 35.18
N ALA A 544 -2.60 2.03 35.27
CA ALA A 544 -3.01 2.69 36.54
C ALA A 544 -4.54 2.87 36.52
N ALA A 545 -5.24 2.09 37.35
CA ALA A 545 -6.70 2.12 37.39
C ALA A 545 -7.15 2.80 38.69
N TYR A 546 -7.64 4.03 38.57
CA TYR A 546 -8.02 4.87 39.70
C TYR A 546 -9.52 5.11 39.71
N ALA A 547 -10.18 4.68 40.77
CA ALA A 547 -11.60 4.97 41.05
C ALA A 547 -11.69 6.11 42.05
N PRO A 548 -12.09 7.34 41.70
CA PRO A 548 -12.17 8.45 42.61
C PRO A 548 -13.19 8.18 43.74
N ALA A 549 -12.85 8.54 44.98
CA ALA A 549 -13.78 8.48 46.09
C ALA A 549 -14.97 9.42 45.88
N LEU A 550 -16.16 8.99 46.27
CA LEU A 550 -17.44 9.58 45.86
C LEU A 550 -17.68 11.04 46.32
N ALA A 551 -16.86 11.61 47.18
CA ALA A 551 -17.24 12.87 47.85
C ALA A 551 -16.29 14.07 47.67
N GLU A 552 -14.97 13.95 47.63
CA GLU A 552 -14.10 15.14 47.79
C GLU A 552 -12.72 15.09 47.09
N GLY A 553 -12.46 14.12 46.18
CA GLY A 553 -11.17 14.07 45.51
C GLY A 553 -11.03 15.10 44.38
N ASP A 554 -9.92 15.85 44.36
CA ASP A 554 -9.52 16.62 43.16
C ASP A 554 -9.08 15.67 42.05
N LYS A 555 -10.07 15.22 41.25
CA LYS A 555 -9.88 14.27 40.16
C LYS A 555 -8.86 14.75 39.14
N LEU A 556 -8.73 16.05 38.93
CA LEU A 556 -7.73 16.65 38.07
C LEU A 556 -6.32 16.57 38.68
N GLY A 557 -6.22 16.57 40.03
CA GLY A 557 -4.94 16.51 40.73
C GLY A 557 -4.17 15.23 40.48
N VAL A 558 -4.81 14.03 40.57
CA VAL A 558 -4.15 12.75 40.30
C VAL A 558 -3.70 12.64 38.84
N ALA A 559 -4.55 13.03 37.90
CA ALA A 559 -4.20 12.98 36.49
C ALA A 559 -3.05 13.94 36.14
N GLU A 560 -3.04 15.14 36.69
CA GLU A 560 -1.98 16.12 36.49
C GLU A 560 -0.67 15.72 37.18
N LEU A 561 -0.74 15.15 38.37
CA LEU A 561 0.41 14.59 39.06
C LEU A 561 1.03 13.43 38.26
N LEU A 562 0.23 12.52 37.75
CA LEU A 562 0.70 11.43 36.89
C LEU A 562 1.32 12.01 35.59
N ARG A 563 0.65 12.96 34.93
CA ARG A 563 1.13 13.58 33.69
C ARG A 563 2.50 14.20 33.84
N THR A 564 2.69 15.00 34.89
CA THR A 564 3.95 15.73 35.12
C THR A 564 5.06 14.82 35.60
N SER A 565 4.73 13.86 36.45
CA SER A 565 5.73 13.04 37.14
C SER A 565 6.17 11.80 36.32
N THR A 566 5.40 11.40 35.32
CA THR A 566 5.72 10.23 34.45
C THR A 566 6.17 10.61 33.03
N ALA A 567 6.30 11.89 32.73
CA ALA A 567 6.62 12.42 31.43
C ALA A 567 7.90 11.84 30.78
N GLU A 568 8.91 11.54 31.60
CA GLU A 568 10.19 11.00 31.15
C GLU A 568 10.28 9.46 31.29
N SER A 569 9.16 8.79 31.57
CA SER A 569 9.17 7.33 31.69
C SER A 569 9.51 6.65 30.37
N ALA A 570 10.43 5.68 30.44
CA ALA A 570 10.74 4.81 29.30
C ALA A 570 9.69 3.71 29.06
N ARG A 571 8.74 3.52 29.99
CA ARG A 571 7.64 2.55 29.90
C ARG A 571 6.31 3.28 29.73
N PRO A 572 5.43 2.77 28.83
CA PRO A 572 4.13 3.38 28.64
C PRO A 572 3.21 3.19 29.85
N LEU A 573 2.45 4.24 30.13
CA LEU A 573 1.40 4.29 31.16
C LEU A 573 0.03 4.44 30.47
N ALA A 574 -0.89 3.55 30.76
CA ALA A 574 -2.31 3.69 30.42
C ALA A 574 -3.12 3.94 31.69
N VAL A 575 -3.84 5.05 31.74
CA VAL A 575 -4.62 5.43 32.92
C VAL A 575 -6.09 5.12 32.69
N VAL A 576 -6.73 4.44 33.63
CA VAL A 576 -8.16 4.13 33.60
C VAL A 576 -8.86 4.87 34.74
N MET A 577 -9.82 5.71 34.37
CA MET A 577 -10.67 6.41 35.33
C MET A 577 -12.15 6.19 34.98
N PRO A 578 -12.83 5.22 35.61
CA PRO A 578 -14.23 4.99 35.35
C PRO A 578 -15.13 6.16 35.76
N ALA A 579 -16.19 6.41 35.01
CA ALA A 579 -17.36 7.18 35.41
C ALA A 579 -17.26 8.73 35.37
N ASP A 580 -16.32 9.35 34.69
CA ASP A 580 -16.41 10.80 34.48
C ASP A 580 -16.37 11.22 33.01
N PRO A 581 -17.51 11.60 32.39
CA PRO A 581 -17.52 12.12 31.03
C PRO A 581 -16.83 13.48 30.88
N SER A 582 -16.53 14.19 32.00
CA SER A 582 -15.81 15.47 31.98
C SER A 582 -14.27 15.31 31.89
N PHE A 583 -13.75 14.09 32.07
CA PHE A 583 -12.31 13.77 31.99
C PHE A 583 -11.69 13.79 30.60
N THR A 584 -12.34 14.42 29.65
CA THR A 584 -11.88 14.54 28.26
C THR A 584 -10.96 15.73 28.00
N VAL A 585 -10.47 16.40 29.02
CA VAL A 585 -9.61 17.54 28.84
C VAL A 585 -8.15 17.16 29.05
N ALA A 586 -7.55 16.50 28.08
CA ALA A 586 -6.10 16.63 27.95
C ALA A 586 -5.78 18.11 27.71
N PRO A 587 -4.79 18.73 28.40
CA PRO A 587 -4.37 20.08 28.10
C PRO A 587 -3.99 20.17 26.63
N ALA A 588 -4.22 21.34 26.01
CA ALA A 588 -3.76 21.58 24.64
C ALA A 588 -2.26 21.30 24.58
N TYR A 589 -1.81 20.62 23.52
CA TYR A 589 -0.39 20.43 23.27
C TYR A 589 0.28 21.81 23.20
N VAL A 590 1.25 22.03 24.08
CA VAL A 590 2.15 23.18 24.03
C VAL A 590 3.55 22.62 23.86
N ASP A 591 4.32 23.18 22.93
CA ASP A 591 5.70 22.71 22.71
C ASP A 591 6.52 22.91 23.99
N GLY A 592 7.08 21.83 24.52
CA GLY A 592 7.81 21.81 25.79
C GLY A 592 6.99 21.33 27.00
N ASP A 593 5.67 21.18 26.89
CA ASP A 593 4.86 20.60 27.97
C ASP A 593 5.01 19.06 28.01
N PRO A 594 4.83 18.43 29.19
CA PRO A 594 4.75 16.99 29.29
C PRO A 594 3.68 16.44 28.35
N PRO A 595 3.90 15.25 27.74
CA PRO A 595 2.95 14.63 26.82
C PRO A 595 1.59 14.42 27.49
N ALA A 596 0.53 14.42 26.70
CA ALA A 596 -0.81 14.13 27.18
C ALA A 596 -0.85 12.72 27.81
N LEU A 597 -1.59 12.58 28.90
CA LEU A 597 -1.78 11.30 29.57
C LEU A 597 -2.89 10.52 28.84
N PRO A 598 -2.65 9.29 28.34
CA PRO A 598 -3.69 8.50 27.69
C PRO A 598 -4.68 7.99 28.75
N MET A 599 -5.87 8.56 28.77
CA MET A 599 -6.93 8.23 29.73
C MET A 599 -8.04 7.45 29.07
N PHE A 600 -8.49 6.39 29.72
CA PHE A 600 -9.52 5.48 29.25
C PHE A 600 -10.68 5.41 30.24
N PRO A 601 -11.92 5.41 29.77
CA PRO A 601 -13.09 5.28 30.65
C PRO A 601 -13.29 3.84 31.16
N ALA A 602 -12.71 2.85 30.50
CA ALA A 602 -12.86 1.44 30.84
C ALA A 602 -11.54 0.65 30.70
N ILE A 603 -11.41 -0.38 31.55
CA ILE A 603 -10.26 -1.31 31.55
C ILE A 603 -10.10 -2.00 30.19
N GLU A 604 -11.22 -2.42 29.60
CA GLU A 604 -11.22 -3.14 28.33
C GLU A 604 -10.61 -2.34 27.20
N GLU A 605 -10.85 -1.04 27.16
CA GLU A 605 -10.30 -0.13 26.15
C GLU A 605 -8.78 0.03 26.34
N ALA A 606 -8.33 0.31 27.53
CA ALA A 606 -6.91 0.45 27.88
C ALA A 606 -6.11 -0.82 27.59
N VAL A 607 -6.59 -1.97 28.07
CA VAL A 607 -5.91 -3.26 27.90
C VAL A 607 -5.86 -3.67 26.42
N ARG A 608 -6.94 -3.44 25.66
CA ARG A 608 -7.01 -3.75 24.24
C ARG A 608 -6.06 -2.86 23.43
N ALA A 609 -6.06 -1.56 23.68
CA ALA A 609 -5.15 -0.62 23.04
C ALA A 609 -3.69 -0.98 23.33
N LEU A 610 -3.36 -1.22 24.61
CA LEU A 610 -2.01 -1.59 25.02
C LEU A 610 -1.55 -2.91 24.36
N GLY A 611 -2.42 -3.93 24.30
CA GLY A 611 -2.10 -5.21 23.66
C GLY A 611 -1.86 -5.07 22.16
N ARG A 612 -2.58 -4.19 21.47
CA ARG A 612 -2.34 -3.89 20.04
C ARG A 612 -1.01 -3.17 19.84
N VAL A 613 -0.71 -2.20 20.69
CA VAL A 613 0.57 -1.47 20.66
C VAL A 613 1.75 -2.38 21.00
N ALA A 614 1.61 -3.29 21.97
CA ALA A 614 2.64 -4.27 22.32
C ALA A 614 2.96 -5.22 21.15
N ARG A 615 1.94 -5.71 20.43
CA ARG A 615 2.15 -6.51 19.22
C ARG A 615 2.85 -5.72 18.12
N TYR A 616 2.46 -4.46 17.91
CA TYR A 616 3.15 -3.58 16.97
C TYR A 616 4.60 -3.35 17.37
N ALA A 617 4.88 -3.09 18.64
CA ALA A 617 6.22 -2.90 19.14
C ALA A 617 7.09 -4.16 18.94
N ALA A 618 6.53 -5.36 19.13
CA ALA A 618 7.20 -6.62 18.82
C ALA A 618 7.52 -6.74 17.34
N TRP A 619 6.53 -6.51 16.46
CA TRP A 619 6.73 -6.51 15.00
C TRP A 619 7.81 -5.50 14.55
N ARG A 620 7.83 -4.30 15.15
CA ARG A 620 8.81 -3.26 14.82
C ARG A 620 10.24 -3.67 15.15
N ARG A 621 10.44 -4.50 16.19
CA ARG A 621 11.75 -5.04 16.58
C ARG A 621 12.20 -6.23 15.76
N GLU A 622 11.28 -6.92 15.07
CA GLU A 622 11.64 -8.04 14.22
C GLU A 622 12.53 -7.58 13.06
N PRO A 623 13.58 -8.33 12.72
CA PRO A 623 14.41 -8.02 11.56
C PRO A 623 13.59 -7.98 10.27
N VAL A 624 13.91 -7.07 9.40
CA VAL A 624 13.36 -7.06 8.04
C VAL A 624 13.95 -8.24 7.28
N GLY A 625 13.10 -9.14 6.77
CA GLY A 625 13.53 -10.24 5.93
C GLY A 625 14.05 -9.77 4.57
N THR A 626 14.69 -10.65 3.85
CA THR A 626 15.17 -10.43 2.48
C THR A 626 14.43 -11.34 1.50
N VAL A 627 14.28 -10.92 0.27
CA VAL A 627 13.82 -11.80 -0.82
C VAL A 627 15.06 -12.57 -1.29
N PRO A 628 15.18 -13.88 -0.98
CA PRO A 628 16.38 -14.61 -1.29
C PRO A 628 16.47 -14.94 -2.79
N PRO A 629 17.68 -15.09 -3.34
CA PRO A 629 17.83 -15.69 -4.66
C PRO A 629 17.39 -17.16 -4.63
N LEU A 630 16.58 -17.57 -5.60
CA LEU A 630 16.05 -18.93 -5.68
C LEU A 630 16.76 -19.67 -6.82
N PRO A 631 17.64 -20.63 -6.52
CA PRO A 631 18.34 -21.40 -7.55
C PRO A 631 17.35 -22.28 -8.34
N GLY A 632 17.62 -22.47 -9.64
CA GLY A 632 16.81 -23.32 -10.53
C GLY A 632 15.49 -22.70 -11.00
N VAL A 633 15.30 -21.38 -10.82
CA VAL A 633 14.18 -20.63 -11.42
C VAL A 633 14.56 -20.17 -12.81
N ASP A 634 13.74 -20.51 -13.81
CA ASP A 634 13.83 -20.04 -15.20
C ASP A 634 12.62 -19.13 -15.49
N THR A 635 12.79 -17.84 -15.23
CA THR A 635 11.74 -16.83 -15.45
C THR A 635 11.31 -16.73 -16.91
N ALA A 636 12.26 -16.93 -17.87
CA ALA A 636 11.95 -16.81 -19.30
C ALA A 636 11.06 -17.98 -19.76
N ALA A 637 11.42 -19.21 -19.38
CA ALA A 637 10.58 -20.38 -19.64
C ALA A 637 9.21 -20.23 -18.95
N GLY A 638 9.20 -19.78 -17.69
CA GLY A 638 7.97 -19.55 -16.92
C GLY A 638 7.03 -18.58 -17.63
N THR A 639 7.54 -17.47 -18.13
CA THR A 639 6.75 -16.46 -18.86
C THR A 639 6.18 -17.02 -20.17
N ALA A 640 6.97 -17.77 -20.96
CA ALA A 640 6.49 -18.40 -22.18
C ALA A 640 5.38 -19.43 -21.91
N ILE A 641 5.52 -20.23 -20.84
CA ILE A 641 4.50 -21.20 -20.41
C ILE A 641 3.23 -20.48 -19.95
N ALA A 642 3.35 -19.45 -19.10
CA ALA A 642 2.21 -18.68 -18.61
C ALA A 642 1.42 -18.05 -19.75
N HIS A 643 2.08 -17.46 -20.73
CA HIS A 643 1.42 -16.92 -21.94
C HIS A 643 0.64 -17.99 -22.74
N ARG A 644 1.22 -19.19 -22.87
CA ARG A 644 0.53 -20.31 -23.54
C ARG A 644 -0.70 -20.75 -22.75
N LEU A 645 -0.56 -20.90 -21.43
CA LEU A 645 -1.64 -21.33 -20.54
C LEU A 645 -2.76 -20.30 -20.42
N ALA A 646 -2.46 -19.02 -20.53
CA ALA A 646 -3.46 -17.95 -20.52
C ALA A 646 -4.48 -18.03 -21.68
N SER A 647 -4.16 -18.74 -22.77
CA SER A 647 -5.07 -19.00 -23.89
C SER A 647 -5.85 -20.32 -23.73
N SER A 648 -5.66 -21.06 -22.65
CA SER A 648 -6.30 -22.35 -22.37
C SER A 648 -7.60 -22.17 -21.57
N PRO A 649 -8.47 -23.20 -21.49
CA PRO A 649 -9.65 -23.16 -20.61
C PRO A 649 -9.30 -22.85 -19.15
N PRO A 650 -10.21 -22.32 -18.37
CA PRO A 650 -9.97 -22.11 -16.93
C PRO A 650 -9.65 -23.44 -16.22
N ASP A 651 -8.86 -23.36 -15.17
CA ASP A 651 -8.38 -24.52 -14.38
C ASP A 651 -7.44 -25.47 -15.15
N VAL A 652 -6.34 -24.98 -15.62
CA VAL A 652 -5.30 -25.82 -16.27
C VAL A 652 -4.35 -26.42 -15.23
N GLU A 653 -3.79 -27.58 -15.57
CA GLU A 653 -2.69 -28.17 -14.80
C GLU A 653 -1.44 -27.28 -14.93
N ALA A 654 -0.79 -27.01 -13.79
CA ALA A 654 0.29 -26.02 -13.70
C ALA A 654 1.68 -26.66 -13.61
N ASP A 655 1.81 -27.98 -13.83
CA ASP A 655 3.03 -28.75 -13.57
C ASP A 655 4.26 -28.19 -14.28
N GLU A 656 4.13 -27.88 -15.58
CA GLU A 656 5.24 -27.31 -16.36
C GLU A 656 5.64 -25.91 -15.87
N LEU A 657 4.66 -25.08 -15.50
CA LEU A 657 4.91 -23.76 -14.97
C LEU A 657 5.62 -23.85 -13.63
N LEU A 658 5.17 -24.74 -12.75
CA LEU A 658 5.79 -24.96 -11.45
C LEU A 658 7.21 -25.50 -11.59
N ALA A 659 7.46 -26.38 -12.55
CA ALA A 659 8.80 -26.92 -12.82
C ALA A 659 9.78 -25.81 -13.24
N ALA A 660 9.35 -24.81 -14.02
CA ALA A 660 10.17 -23.65 -14.39
C ALA A 660 10.58 -22.81 -13.15
N TYR A 661 9.80 -22.87 -12.06
CA TYR A 661 10.12 -22.23 -10.78
C TYR A 661 10.78 -23.19 -9.77
N GLY A 662 11.20 -24.39 -10.22
CA GLY A 662 11.88 -25.37 -9.38
C GLY A 662 10.96 -26.05 -8.37
N ILE A 663 9.66 -26.13 -8.66
CA ILE A 663 8.66 -26.81 -7.83
C ILE A 663 8.22 -28.10 -8.56
N PRO A 664 8.80 -29.26 -8.23
CA PRO A 664 8.41 -30.50 -8.90
C PRO A 664 7.05 -30.99 -8.38
N VAL A 665 6.14 -31.28 -9.30
CA VAL A 665 4.88 -31.97 -9.02
C VAL A 665 5.10 -33.49 -9.25
N VAL A 666 4.53 -34.32 -8.39
CA VAL A 666 4.62 -35.78 -8.53
C VAL A 666 3.94 -36.16 -9.83
N PRO A 667 4.66 -36.84 -10.77
CA PRO A 667 4.11 -37.15 -12.08
C PRO A 667 2.82 -37.94 -12.00
N SER A 668 1.87 -37.67 -12.87
CA SER A 668 0.60 -38.41 -12.97
C SER A 668 0.28 -38.73 -14.43
N ARG A 669 -0.55 -39.77 -14.65
CA ARG A 669 -0.99 -40.19 -15.97
C ARG A 669 -2.49 -40.37 -16.01
N ALA A 670 -3.15 -39.68 -16.91
CA ALA A 670 -4.58 -39.93 -17.19
C ALA A 670 -4.71 -41.24 -17.98
N ALA A 671 -5.67 -42.08 -17.61
CA ALA A 671 -5.92 -43.36 -18.25
C ALA A 671 -7.38 -43.80 -18.06
N SER A 672 -7.87 -44.62 -18.96
CA SER A 672 -9.17 -45.27 -18.87
C SER A 672 -9.13 -46.68 -19.45
N GLY A 673 -10.01 -47.54 -18.98
CA GLY A 673 -10.06 -48.95 -19.48
C GLY A 673 -8.73 -49.69 -19.33
N PRO A 674 -8.29 -50.46 -20.36
CA PRO A 674 -7.05 -51.24 -20.31
C PRO A 674 -5.78 -50.39 -20.11
N GLN A 675 -5.79 -49.11 -20.47
CA GLN A 675 -4.64 -48.22 -20.32
C GLN A 675 -4.27 -47.95 -18.86
N VAL A 676 -5.19 -48.21 -17.92
CA VAL A 676 -4.94 -48.00 -16.49
C VAL A 676 -3.83 -48.91 -15.95
N ALA A 677 -3.83 -50.17 -16.38
CA ALA A 677 -2.80 -51.13 -16.02
C ALA A 677 -1.42 -50.75 -16.61
N GLU A 678 -1.38 -50.25 -17.84
CA GLU A 678 -0.14 -49.78 -18.49
C GLU A 678 0.39 -48.52 -17.79
N ALA A 679 -0.49 -47.57 -17.47
CA ALA A 679 -0.13 -46.35 -16.74
C ALA A 679 0.41 -46.68 -15.35
N ALA A 680 -0.19 -47.65 -14.64
CA ALA A 680 0.27 -48.08 -13.33
C ALA A 680 1.64 -48.74 -13.39
N ALA A 681 1.88 -49.59 -14.39
CA ALA A 681 3.19 -50.22 -14.61
C ALA A 681 4.28 -49.19 -14.93
N ALA A 682 3.94 -48.16 -15.73
CA ALA A 682 4.86 -47.07 -16.05
C ALA A 682 5.15 -46.13 -14.87
N CYS A 683 4.22 -45.96 -13.94
CA CYS A 683 4.41 -45.18 -12.69
C CYS A 683 5.26 -45.96 -11.64
N GLY A 684 5.27 -47.28 -11.71
CA GLY A 684 5.88 -48.14 -10.69
C GLY A 684 5.01 -48.28 -9.44
N HIS A 685 4.83 -49.54 -8.99
CA HIS A 685 4.02 -49.81 -7.80
C HIS A 685 4.78 -49.47 -6.50
N PRO A 686 4.07 -49.06 -5.42
CA PRO A 686 2.62 -48.91 -5.32
C PRO A 686 2.11 -47.62 -5.97
N VAL A 687 0.86 -47.62 -6.47
CA VAL A 687 0.21 -46.46 -7.10
C VAL A 687 -1.09 -46.08 -6.40
N ALA A 688 -1.57 -44.86 -6.67
CA ALA A 688 -2.88 -44.39 -6.37
C ALA A 688 -3.70 -44.21 -7.66
N LEU A 689 -4.99 -44.56 -7.64
CA LEU A 689 -5.98 -44.20 -8.66
C LEU A 689 -6.91 -43.15 -8.14
N LYS A 690 -7.16 -42.10 -8.93
CA LYS A 690 -8.04 -40.99 -8.59
C LYS A 690 -8.97 -40.73 -9.75
N VAL A 691 -10.28 -40.56 -9.53
CA VAL A 691 -11.19 -40.15 -10.59
C VAL A 691 -10.77 -38.81 -11.16
N ALA A 692 -10.63 -38.70 -12.48
CA ALA A 692 -10.09 -37.50 -13.15
C ALA A 692 -11.04 -36.33 -13.08
N THR A 693 -12.37 -36.56 -13.03
CA THR A 693 -13.41 -35.52 -13.03
C THR A 693 -13.32 -34.65 -11.75
N LYS A 694 -13.26 -33.35 -11.92
CA LYS A 694 -13.00 -32.34 -10.86
C LYS A 694 -13.82 -32.49 -9.58
N PRO A 695 -15.16 -32.69 -9.59
CA PRO A 695 -15.93 -32.77 -8.34
C PRO A 695 -15.48 -33.93 -7.45
N TRP A 696 -14.82 -34.98 -8.01
CA TRP A 696 -14.53 -36.24 -7.35
C TRP A 696 -13.05 -36.46 -7.06
N ARG A 697 -12.15 -35.71 -7.74
CA ARG A 697 -10.68 -35.99 -7.79
C ARG A 697 -10.02 -36.13 -6.41
N HIS A 698 -10.55 -35.47 -5.37
CA HIS A 698 -10.00 -35.51 -4.01
C HIS A 698 -10.94 -36.09 -2.97
N ARG A 699 -12.08 -36.62 -3.38
CA ARG A 699 -13.13 -37.09 -2.49
C ARG A 699 -12.86 -38.56 -2.08
N ILE A 700 -11.99 -38.71 -1.08
CA ILE A 700 -11.72 -40.04 -0.46
C ILE A 700 -12.99 -40.59 0.21
N ASP A 701 -13.78 -39.73 0.82
CA ASP A 701 -15.06 -40.02 1.48
C ASP A 701 -16.09 -40.65 0.55
N LEU A 702 -16.09 -40.28 -0.73
CA LEU A 702 -16.96 -40.87 -1.75
C LEU A 702 -16.35 -42.07 -2.48
N GLY A 703 -15.18 -42.50 -2.06
CA GLY A 703 -14.50 -43.61 -2.68
C GLY A 703 -13.90 -43.33 -4.05
N ALA A 704 -13.73 -42.06 -4.42
CA ALA A 704 -13.17 -41.64 -5.69
C ALA A 704 -11.63 -41.76 -5.76
N VAL A 705 -10.99 -42.10 -4.66
CA VAL A 705 -9.55 -42.31 -4.54
C VAL A 705 -9.24 -43.68 -3.97
N ARG A 706 -8.34 -44.45 -4.60
CA ARG A 706 -7.82 -45.73 -4.14
C ARG A 706 -6.33 -45.59 -3.96
N LEU A 707 -5.81 -45.98 -2.81
CA LEU A 707 -4.42 -45.82 -2.41
C LEU A 707 -3.73 -47.18 -2.17
N ASN A 708 -2.40 -47.16 -2.20
CA ASN A 708 -1.54 -48.32 -1.87
C ASN A 708 -1.77 -49.55 -2.75
N LEU A 709 -2.05 -49.35 -4.03
CA LEU A 709 -2.22 -50.44 -4.98
C LEU A 709 -0.85 -50.98 -5.39
N SER A 710 -0.46 -52.07 -4.78
CA SER A 710 0.90 -52.63 -4.87
C SER A 710 1.07 -53.69 -5.96
N THR A 711 -0.03 -54.19 -6.53
CA THR A 711 -0.01 -55.23 -7.59
C THR A 711 -0.94 -54.84 -8.75
N PRO A 712 -0.67 -55.32 -9.98
CA PRO A 712 -1.57 -55.12 -11.12
C PRO A 712 -3.00 -55.57 -10.87
N ALA A 713 -3.19 -56.72 -10.15
CA ALA A 713 -4.52 -57.20 -9.81
C ALA A 713 -5.30 -56.26 -8.91
N GLN A 714 -4.63 -55.63 -7.93
CA GLN A 714 -5.26 -54.60 -7.08
C GLN A 714 -5.63 -53.33 -7.87
N VAL A 715 -4.82 -52.97 -8.86
CA VAL A 715 -5.10 -51.83 -9.74
C VAL A 715 -6.36 -52.10 -10.57
N GLU A 716 -6.48 -53.29 -11.14
CA GLU A 716 -7.64 -53.70 -11.96
C GLU A 716 -8.91 -53.78 -11.12
N GLU A 717 -8.86 -54.41 -9.93
CA GLU A 717 -9.98 -54.48 -9.00
C GLU A 717 -10.45 -53.08 -8.56
N ALA A 718 -9.49 -52.22 -8.20
CA ALA A 718 -9.79 -50.86 -7.80
C ALA A 718 -10.41 -50.02 -8.94
N TYR A 719 -9.94 -50.22 -10.17
CA TYR A 719 -10.51 -49.55 -11.34
C TYR A 719 -11.92 -50.02 -11.63
N GLN A 720 -12.18 -51.31 -11.58
CA GLN A 720 -13.53 -51.90 -11.71
C GLN A 720 -14.50 -51.37 -10.64
N GLU A 721 -14.01 -51.15 -9.41
CA GLU A 721 -14.82 -50.51 -8.37
C GLU A 721 -15.15 -49.06 -8.72
N LEU A 722 -14.17 -48.32 -9.25
CA LEU A 722 -14.40 -46.94 -9.70
C LEU A 722 -15.39 -46.87 -10.86
N GLU A 723 -15.31 -47.83 -11.82
CA GLU A 723 -16.30 -47.91 -12.91
C GLU A 723 -17.73 -48.21 -12.40
N ARG A 724 -17.84 -49.04 -11.37
CA ARG A 724 -19.17 -49.31 -10.75
C ARG A 724 -19.76 -48.07 -10.04
N LEU A 725 -18.92 -47.25 -9.46
CA LEU A 725 -19.35 -46.08 -8.71
C LEU A 725 -19.58 -44.83 -9.60
N PHE A 726 -18.73 -44.65 -10.60
CA PHE A 726 -18.67 -43.43 -11.39
C PHE A 726 -19.00 -43.59 -12.88
N GLY A 727 -19.25 -44.86 -13.32
CA GLY A 727 -19.62 -45.19 -14.71
C GLY A 727 -18.52 -45.91 -15.47
N LEU A 728 -18.93 -46.73 -16.43
CA LEU A 728 -18.01 -47.49 -17.28
C LEU A 728 -17.10 -46.57 -18.09
N GLY A 729 -15.81 -46.92 -18.14
CA GLY A 729 -14.80 -46.14 -18.85
C GLY A 729 -14.43 -44.84 -18.12
N VAL A 730 -14.74 -44.72 -16.83
CA VAL A 730 -14.34 -43.54 -16.03
C VAL A 730 -12.86 -43.25 -16.20
N GLU A 731 -12.54 -42.02 -16.54
CA GLU A 731 -11.16 -41.58 -16.61
C GLU A 731 -10.58 -41.41 -15.20
N VAL A 732 -9.42 -42.01 -14.98
CA VAL A 732 -8.67 -41.92 -13.73
C VAL A 732 -7.28 -41.36 -13.94
N VAL A 733 -6.76 -40.72 -12.90
CA VAL A 733 -5.36 -40.31 -12.81
C VAL A 733 -4.60 -41.35 -12.00
N VAL A 734 -3.58 -41.94 -12.60
CA VAL A 734 -2.66 -42.87 -11.99
C VAL A 734 -1.43 -42.13 -11.51
N GLN A 735 -1.06 -42.27 -10.26
CA GLN A 735 0.05 -41.54 -9.64
C GLN A 735 0.86 -42.48 -8.74
N PRO A 736 2.21 -42.40 -8.73
CA PRO A 736 3.01 -43.20 -7.79
C PRO A 736 2.69 -42.81 -6.35
N MET A 737 2.67 -43.79 -5.44
CA MET A 737 2.52 -43.50 -4.01
C MET A 737 3.76 -42.79 -3.49
N VAL A 738 3.55 -41.80 -2.68
CA VAL A 738 4.61 -41.09 -1.94
C VAL A 738 4.53 -41.42 -0.46
N ALA A 739 5.66 -41.27 0.23
CA ALA A 739 5.70 -41.50 1.67
C ALA A 739 4.70 -40.60 2.42
N PRO A 740 4.04 -41.08 3.47
CA PRO A 740 3.10 -40.33 4.27
C PRO A 740 3.72 -39.05 4.81
N GLY A 741 2.90 -38.03 4.94
CA GLY A 741 3.25 -36.71 5.48
C GLY A 741 2.03 -35.95 5.97
N VAL A 742 2.24 -34.81 6.55
CA VAL A 742 1.16 -33.90 6.94
C VAL A 742 0.65 -33.20 5.68
N ALA A 743 -0.65 -33.35 5.40
CA ALA A 743 -1.27 -32.68 4.26
C ALA A 743 -1.37 -31.17 4.50
N CYS A 744 -0.83 -30.40 3.56
CA CYS A 744 -0.89 -28.95 3.53
C CYS A 744 -1.52 -28.47 2.22
N VAL A 745 -1.94 -27.24 2.21
CA VAL A 745 -2.50 -26.54 1.03
C VAL A 745 -1.77 -25.21 0.88
N VAL A 746 -1.33 -24.92 -0.36
CA VAL A 746 -0.83 -23.61 -0.76
C VAL A 746 -1.77 -23.05 -1.80
N GLU A 747 -2.24 -21.84 -1.57
CA GLU A 747 -3.19 -21.17 -2.45
C GLU A 747 -2.67 -19.80 -2.82
N VAL A 748 -2.97 -19.38 -4.04
CA VAL A 748 -2.75 -18.01 -4.51
C VAL A 748 -4.06 -17.45 -4.99
N VAL A 749 -4.34 -16.23 -4.61
CA VAL A 749 -5.49 -15.47 -5.09
C VAL A 749 -5.00 -14.08 -5.47
N ASP A 750 -5.30 -13.63 -6.69
CA ASP A 750 -5.12 -12.24 -7.07
C ASP A 750 -6.42 -11.48 -6.78
N ASP A 751 -6.45 -10.82 -5.62
CA ASP A 751 -7.63 -10.09 -5.16
C ASP A 751 -7.62 -8.67 -5.76
N PRO A 752 -8.73 -8.23 -6.39
CA PRO A 752 -8.81 -6.89 -6.97
C PRO A 752 -8.55 -5.75 -5.98
N SER A 753 -8.80 -5.99 -4.68
CA SER A 753 -8.63 -5.00 -3.61
C SER A 753 -7.26 -5.04 -2.93
N PHE A 754 -6.57 -6.20 -2.97
CA PHE A 754 -5.33 -6.44 -2.20
C PHE A 754 -4.16 -6.92 -3.07
N GLY A 755 -4.40 -7.15 -4.36
CA GLY A 755 -3.42 -7.77 -5.25
C GLY A 755 -3.17 -9.24 -4.89
N PRO A 756 -2.10 -9.84 -5.43
CA PRO A 756 -1.82 -11.25 -5.22
C PRO A 756 -1.35 -11.53 -3.79
N VAL A 757 -1.99 -12.53 -3.20
CA VAL A 757 -1.67 -13.05 -1.87
C VAL A 757 -1.39 -14.55 -1.93
N VAL A 758 -0.42 -15.01 -1.15
CA VAL A 758 -0.11 -16.42 -0.94
C VAL A 758 -0.71 -16.87 0.37
N GLY A 759 -1.51 -17.92 0.31
CA GLY A 759 -2.15 -18.58 1.44
C GLY A 759 -1.47 -19.91 1.78
N PHE A 760 -1.39 -20.22 3.07
CA PHE A 760 -0.92 -21.49 3.58
C PHE A 760 -1.83 -22.00 4.69
N GLY A 761 -2.06 -23.29 4.71
CA GLY A 761 -2.77 -23.96 5.79
C GLY A 761 -2.61 -25.49 5.72
N LEU A 762 -3.15 -26.16 6.73
CA LEU A 762 -3.21 -27.62 6.69
C LEU A 762 -4.37 -28.06 5.79
N GLY A 763 -4.22 -29.22 5.14
CA GLY A 763 -5.25 -29.86 4.34
C GLY A 763 -6.15 -30.76 5.17
N GLY A 764 -7.25 -31.18 4.56
CA GLY A 764 -8.24 -32.08 5.14
C GLY A 764 -9.53 -31.36 5.56
N GLU A 765 -10.62 -32.12 5.66
CA GLU A 765 -12.00 -31.63 5.85
C GLU A 765 -12.16 -30.68 7.05
N ALA A 766 -11.53 -31.02 8.18
CA ALA A 766 -11.60 -30.19 9.38
C ALA A 766 -10.93 -28.83 9.20
N ALA A 767 -9.76 -28.81 8.54
CA ALA A 767 -9.05 -27.57 8.26
C ALA A 767 -9.78 -26.69 7.24
N ASP A 768 -10.40 -27.31 6.24
CA ASP A 768 -11.22 -26.64 5.23
C ASP A 768 -12.49 -26.05 5.85
N LEU A 769 -13.18 -26.82 6.71
CA LEU A 769 -14.38 -26.37 7.43
C LEU A 769 -14.10 -25.19 8.36
N LEU A 770 -12.98 -25.24 9.08
CA LEU A 770 -12.55 -24.18 10.00
C LEU A 770 -11.95 -22.98 9.27
N GLY A 771 -11.58 -23.14 8.00
CA GLY A 771 -10.92 -22.12 7.19
C GLY A 771 -9.59 -21.65 7.80
N ASP A 772 -8.84 -22.57 8.41
CA ASP A 772 -7.55 -22.27 9.07
C ASP A 772 -6.45 -22.05 8.04
N ARG A 773 -6.47 -20.87 7.44
CA ARG A 773 -5.52 -20.40 6.43
C ARG A 773 -4.90 -19.09 6.87
N ALA A 774 -3.60 -18.94 6.67
CA ALA A 774 -2.89 -17.69 6.82
C ALA A 774 -2.49 -17.15 5.44
N TRP A 775 -2.44 -15.85 5.29
CA TRP A 775 -2.19 -15.17 4.02
C TRP A 775 -1.08 -14.14 4.15
N ARG A 776 -0.30 -13.95 3.07
CA ARG A 776 0.71 -12.88 2.95
C ARG A 776 0.72 -12.30 1.53
N PRO A 777 0.82 -10.97 1.37
CA PRO A 777 1.03 -10.37 0.06
C PRO A 777 2.42 -10.67 -0.48
N VAL A 778 2.57 -10.65 -1.81
CA VAL A 778 3.89 -10.80 -2.47
C VAL A 778 4.53 -9.42 -2.73
N PRO A 779 5.87 -9.35 -2.83
CA PRO A 779 6.86 -10.44 -2.72
C PRO A 779 7.07 -10.92 -1.28
N LEU A 780 7.29 -12.23 -1.11
CA LEU A 780 7.59 -12.83 0.20
C LEU A 780 9.08 -12.71 0.52
N THR A 781 9.38 -12.31 1.75
CA THR A 781 10.73 -12.45 2.31
C THR A 781 10.92 -13.84 2.96
N ASP A 782 12.16 -14.21 3.24
CA ASP A 782 12.49 -15.41 4.01
C ASP A 782 11.75 -15.47 5.36
N ARG A 783 11.62 -14.32 6.03
CA ARG A 783 10.88 -14.18 7.28
C ARG A 783 9.38 -14.33 7.09
N ASP A 784 8.83 -13.74 6.03
CA ASP A 784 7.40 -13.85 5.72
C ASP A 784 7.02 -15.32 5.46
N ALA A 785 7.82 -16.07 4.69
CA ALA A 785 7.59 -17.48 4.41
C ALA A 785 7.67 -18.34 5.69
N ALA A 786 8.71 -18.15 6.49
CA ALA A 786 8.85 -18.86 7.77
C ALA A 786 7.73 -18.56 8.77
N ALA A 787 7.26 -17.31 8.81
CA ALA A 787 6.12 -16.92 9.63
C ALA A 787 4.80 -17.48 9.10
N LEU A 788 4.62 -17.51 7.78
CA LEU A 788 3.41 -18.03 7.13
C LEU A 788 3.20 -19.53 7.43
N VAL A 789 4.27 -20.33 7.39
CA VAL A 789 4.22 -21.76 7.76
C VAL A 789 3.73 -21.97 9.19
N ARG A 790 4.03 -21.06 10.12
CA ARG A 790 3.70 -21.16 11.55
C ARG A 790 2.40 -20.46 11.94
N ALA A 791 1.80 -19.71 11.03
CA ALA A 791 0.65 -18.87 11.34
C ALA A 791 -0.71 -19.60 11.48
N PRO A 792 -1.00 -20.72 10.79
CA PRO A 792 -2.24 -21.48 11.02
C PRO A 792 -2.33 -21.99 12.46
N ARG A 793 -3.53 -22.05 13.03
CA ARG A 793 -3.78 -22.57 14.39
C ARG A 793 -3.34 -24.04 14.51
N ALA A 794 -3.49 -24.79 13.43
CA ALA A 794 -3.09 -26.18 13.35
C ALA A 794 -1.57 -26.38 13.10
N ALA A 795 -0.77 -25.32 12.96
CA ALA A 795 0.68 -25.41 12.76
C ALA A 795 1.45 -26.27 13.80
N PRO A 796 1.00 -26.45 15.06
CA PRO A 796 1.62 -27.40 15.98
C PRO A 796 1.71 -28.83 15.42
N LEU A 797 0.84 -29.25 14.51
CA LEU A 797 0.93 -30.56 13.83
C LEU A 797 2.18 -30.68 12.94
N LEU A 798 2.72 -29.55 12.48
CA LEU A 798 3.96 -29.51 11.70
C LEU A 798 5.22 -29.60 12.58
N THR A 799 5.11 -29.23 13.84
CA THR A 799 6.25 -29.16 14.78
C THR A 799 6.35 -30.33 15.74
N GLY A 800 5.55 -31.39 15.56
CA GLY A 800 5.66 -32.61 16.36
C GLY A 800 4.62 -32.76 17.47
N TYR A 801 3.38 -32.37 17.19
CA TYR A 801 2.27 -32.50 18.14
C TYR A 801 2.08 -33.93 18.63
N ARG A 802 1.96 -34.12 19.96
CA ARG A 802 1.78 -35.41 20.66
C ARG A 802 2.84 -36.49 20.32
N GLY A 803 4.09 -36.06 20.06
CA GLY A 803 5.20 -37.00 19.80
C GLY A 803 5.33 -37.43 18.33
N ALA A 804 4.56 -36.90 17.41
CA ALA A 804 4.79 -37.05 15.98
C ALA A 804 6.15 -36.43 15.57
N ALA A 805 6.81 -36.98 14.55
CA ALA A 805 8.02 -36.38 14.02
C ALA A 805 7.69 -35.01 13.39
N PRO A 806 8.48 -33.96 13.65
CA PRO A 806 8.32 -32.67 12.98
C PRO A 806 8.56 -32.81 11.48
N VAL A 807 7.86 -32.00 10.68
CA VAL A 807 8.08 -31.95 9.23
C VAL A 807 9.19 -30.96 8.87
N ASP A 808 9.66 -31.00 7.65
CA ASP A 808 10.65 -30.09 7.07
C ASP A 808 10.00 -28.70 6.83
N LEU A 809 10.11 -27.81 7.82
CA LEU A 809 9.56 -26.47 7.77
C LEU A 809 10.32 -25.57 6.77
N ASP A 810 11.61 -25.84 6.54
CA ASP A 810 12.44 -25.07 5.62
C ASP A 810 12.06 -25.39 4.18
N ALA A 811 11.75 -26.66 3.86
CA ALA A 811 11.22 -27.05 2.57
C ALA A 811 9.84 -26.41 2.29
N LEU A 812 8.98 -26.28 3.31
CA LEU A 812 7.71 -25.56 3.18
C LEU A 812 7.92 -24.06 2.94
N ALA A 813 8.87 -23.46 3.63
CA ALA A 813 9.21 -22.04 3.44
C ALA A 813 9.80 -21.77 2.05
N ASP A 814 10.68 -22.66 1.55
CA ASP A 814 11.23 -22.59 0.18
C ASP A 814 10.11 -22.70 -0.89
N LEU A 815 9.18 -23.65 -0.70
CA LEU A 815 8.02 -23.78 -1.58
C LEU A 815 7.22 -22.46 -1.64
N LEU A 816 6.93 -21.83 -0.49
CA LEU A 816 6.19 -20.59 -0.42
C LEU A 816 6.94 -19.43 -1.08
N LEU A 817 8.26 -19.37 -0.95
CA LEU A 817 9.11 -18.37 -1.62
C LEU A 817 9.05 -18.53 -3.15
N ARG A 818 9.13 -19.77 -3.65
CA ARG A 818 9.02 -20.07 -5.09
C ARG A 818 7.65 -19.75 -5.64
N VAL A 819 6.59 -20.09 -4.92
CA VAL A 819 5.22 -19.72 -5.27
C VAL A 819 5.05 -18.20 -5.25
N GLY A 820 5.57 -17.52 -4.24
CA GLY A 820 5.55 -16.07 -4.15
C GLY A 820 6.27 -15.41 -5.33
N ARG A 821 7.43 -15.95 -5.74
CA ARG A 821 8.19 -15.48 -6.90
C ARG A 821 7.43 -15.68 -8.21
N LEU A 822 6.87 -16.87 -8.39
CA LEU A 822 6.03 -17.19 -9.56
C LEU A 822 4.90 -16.19 -9.72
N VAL A 823 4.17 -15.92 -8.65
CA VAL A 823 3.02 -15.02 -8.66
C VAL A 823 3.42 -13.56 -8.88
N ASP A 824 4.55 -13.17 -8.34
CA ASP A 824 5.08 -11.81 -8.53
C ASP A 824 5.48 -11.55 -9.98
N GLU A 825 6.04 -12.54 -10.66
CA GLU A 825 6.51 -12.44 -12.04
C GLU A 825 5.43 -12.70 -13.11
N GLN A 826 4.34 -13.42 -12.77
CA GLN A 826 3.30 -13.79 -13.72
C GLN A 826 1.98 -13.05 -13.45
N PRO A 827 1.81 -11.82 -13.97
CA PRO A 827 0.63 -10.99 -13.68
C PRO A 827 -0.69 -11.55 -14.23
N THR A 828 -0.64 -12.43 -15.20
CA THR A 828 -1.83 -13.09 -15.78
C THR A 828 -2.36 -14.23 -14.90
N LEU A 829 -1.57 -14.70 -13.91
CA LEU A 829 -1.98 -15.75 -12.99
C LEU A 829 -2.92 -15.18 -11.93
N SER A 830 -4.21 -15.50 -12.02
CA SER A 830 -5.23 -15.01 -11.07
C SER A 830 -5.45 -15.94 -9.88
N SER A 831 -5.20 -17.25 -10.06
CA SER A 831 -5.30 -18.22 -8.97
C SER A 831 -4.35 -19.39 -9.21
N LEU A 832 -3.79 -19.91 -8.12
CA LEU A 832 -3.00 -21.13 -8.10
C LEU A 832 -3.37 -21.93 -6.85
N SER A 833 -3.58 -23.22 -7.00
CA SER A 833 -3.84 -24.12 -5.87
C SER A 833 -2.93 -25.32 -5.94
N LEU A 834 -2.11 -25.54 -4.92
CA LEU A 834 -1.33 -26.76 -4.69
C LEU A 834 -2.03 -27.55 -3.58
N ASN A 835 -2.78 -28.57 -3.93
CA ASN A 835 -3.59 -29.35 -3.01
C ASN A 835 -3.71 -30.82 -3.44
N PRO A 836 -3.20 -31.79 -2.65
CA PRO A 836 -2.43 -31.59 -1.41
C PRO A 836 -0.91 -31.42 -1.65
N VAL A 837 -0.26 -30.76 -0.70
CA VAL A 837 1.19 -30.79 -0.50
C VAL A 837 1.47 -31.67 0.73
N LEU A 838 2.21 -32.76 0.57
CA LEU A 838 2.57 -33.63 1.70
C LEU A 838 3.92 -33.18 2.29
N ALA A 839 3.88 -32.57 3.47
CA ALA A 839 5.08 -32.20 4.22
C ALA A 839 5.60 -33.42 5.02
N ARG A 840 6.87 -33.73 4.88
CA ARG A 840 7.50 -34.90 5.48
C ARG A 840 8.65 -34.47 6.42
N PRO A 841 9.19 -35.35 7.23
CA PRO A 841 10.39 -35.06 8.03
C PRO A 841 11.61 -34.62 7.21
N VAL A 842 11.69 -35.01 5.95
CA VAL A 842 12.69 -34.57 4.97
C VAL A 842 11.97 -34.22 3.67
N GLY A 843 12.00 -32.98 3.27
CA GLY A 843 11.38 -32.44 2.06
C GLY A 843 9.85 -32.54 2.03
N LEU A 844 9.29 -32.29 0.87
CA LEU A 844 7.84 -32.32 0.63
C LEU A 844 7.51 -32.94 -0.73
N ALA A 845 6.22 -33.19 -0.98
CA ALA A 845 5.72 -33.65 -2.29
C ALA A 845 4.45 -32.89 -2.66
N VAL A 846 4.46 -32.22 -3.80
CA VAL A 846 3.25 -31.60 -4.40
C VAL A 846 2.56 -32.67 -5.25
N LEU A 847 1.34 -33.03 -4.88
CA LEU A 847 0.63 -34.11 -5.58
C LEU A 847 -0.25 -33.61 -6.72
N HIS A 848 -0.70 -32.37 -6.63
CA HIS A 848 -1.56 -31.78 -7.65
C HIS A 848 -1.49 -30.26 -7.60
N ALA A 849 -1.54 -29.65 -8.78
CA ALA A 849 -1.54 -28.21 -8.92
C ALA A 849 -2.47 -27.76 -10.06
N THR A 850 -3.29 -26.75 -9.80
CA THR A 850 -4.17 -26.13 -10.80
C THR A 850 -3.98 -24.63 -10.80
N ALA A 851 -4.10 -24.01 -11.97
CA ALA A 851 -3.97 -22.59 -12.16
C ALA A 851 -5.13 -22.02 -12.98
N ILE A 852 -5.50 -20.77 -12.67
CA ILE A 852 -6.44 -19.98 -13.46
C ILE A 852 -5.70 -18.74 -13.92
N PHE A 853 -5.79 -18.48 -15.22
CA PHE A 853 -5.23 -17.29 -15.84
C PHE A 853 -6.33 -16.35 -16.29
N THR A 854 -6.04 -15.06 -16.26
CA THR A 854 -6.91 -14.02 -16.78
C THR A 854 -6.18 -13.25 -17.87
N THR A 855 -6.94 -12.69 -18.81
CA THR A 855 -6.40 -11.81 -19.84
C THR A 855 -6.14 -10.39 -19.32
N SER A 856 -6.19 -10.20 -18.01
CA SER A 856 -6.07 -8.88 -17.40
C SER A 856 -4.71 -8.25 -17.66
N PRO A 857 -4.67 -6.96 -17.97
CA PRO A 857 -3.44 -6.26 -18.32
C PRO A 857 -2.51 -6.05 -17.13
N ALA A 858 -1.31 -5.61 -17.44
CA ALA A 858 -0.23 -5.28 -16.52
C ALA A 858 -0.70 -4.67 -15.19
N ARG A 859 -0.15 -5.17 -14.10
CA ARG A 859 -0.37 -4.64 -12.76
C ARG A 859 0.08 -3.17 -12.70
N PRO A 860 -0.77 -2.25 -12.23
CA PRO A 860 -0.49 -0.81 -12.28
C PRO A 860 0.67 -0.37 -11.40
N ASP A 861 1.18 -1.24 -10.54
CA ASP A 861 2.32 -1.00 -9.63
C ASP A 861 3.66 -1.49 -10.19
N GLN A 862 3.67 -2.18 -11.32
CA GLN A 862 4.87 -2.58 -12.04
C GLN A 862 5.14 -1.60 -13.18
N GLY A 863 6.31 -0.97 -13.18
CA GLY A 863 6.69 -0.05 -14.23
C GLY A 863 7.22 1.30 -13.71
N PRO A 864 7.36 2.29 -14.62
CA PRO A 864 7.82 3.61 -14.26
C PRO A 864 6.79 4.36 -13.42
N ARG A 865 7.24 5.39 -12.71
CA ARG A 865 6.39 6.21 -11.81
C ARG A 865 5.16 6.76 -12.55
N ARG A 866 4.00 6.64 -11.88
CA ARG A 866 2.70 7.18 -12.32
C ARG A 866 1.89 7.65 -11.11
N LEU A 867 1.08 8.71 -11.29
CA LEU A 867 0.07 9.16 -10.33
C LEU A 867 -1.18 8.28 -10.34
#